data_e88b562b6704e0958652f9522cd78f87
#
_entry.id   e88b562b6704e0958652f9522cd78f87
#
_cell.length_a   1.000
_cell.length_b   1.000
_cell.length_c   1.000
_cell.angle_alpha   90.00
_cell.angle_beta   90.00
_cell.angle_gamma   90.00
#
_symmetry.space_group_name_H-M   'P 1'
#
loop_
_entity.id
_entity.type
_entity.pdbx_description
1 polymer ?
#
loop_
_entity_poly.entity_id
_entity_poly.type
_entity_poly.pdbx_seq_one_letter_code
_entity_poly.pdbx_strand_id
1 'polypeptide(L)'
;MESRLIKLLSALCLLVGVGSLSLKANPYIFENVRITVITEGLVRMEYAVGGKFNDDRTMFAWNRDRLYKDSTIEKVDSIKYIIRTPKMEITYIADNYPFGIFNMNVAFDNAGKRTVWNTRKSAFPSPNNLRGAVSTLDNVNGRCVLDEGIISRDGFYLVNDTGKDRIVDGWITGPSENHIQDYYLFVYGDDYKSALKSLGEISGYAPMSRKYMHGVWYCRFYKYTEDDFRQLAKEYNDNDFPLDVMAIDMDWHTMDAKIGSGHGGRKSWTGYTWNPKYFQNPEKLLAEFERDSIAVTMNDHPADGIRPHEAVYGEFMQSLGLDPTTDRTPLFDASDRKYMEAFLEHALTPHNRIGNDFWWLDWQQNYIYPYVPGTHTKHTEWLNHLYFTHSMKDNNLRGNLYSRWGGLGTQRYPIQFSGDVHASWESLAFQVEMTASSGNAGCFFWAHDIGGHYNVTRDSELYVRWTQFGALSSTLRVHSAGPVDRRPWLWDDWAIDAMRKAYHLRSELFPYIYTSVRQTHETMVPLTRAMYIDYPSSEKSYSSPGQYLLGDNIIVAPIASVGTGADRVATVKVWIPDGEKWYGYYDGKCYDGGQEYEVKAAIDQIPFFIRGGAVLPMQPYTRRMGTSQIETLRCRLYPSYNEDETVTMLYEDDGLTREYETGAFAKTFVSSQCQNGVLTVKINPTEGTFAGQPETRTLVLELPGLSEHAVIKAPRKSKIERKDGVTYVTMLKKGIREAQIIKITNPYR
;
A
#
# COMPACT_ATOMS: atom_id res chain seq x y z
N MET A 1 -15.92 -15.71 -63.13
CA MET A 1 -14.50 -15.99 -63.30
C MET A 1 -13.72 -15.93 -61.99
N GLU A 2 -14.45 -15.80 -60.86
CA GLU A 2 -13.85 -15.71 -59.54
C GLU A 2 -13.89 -17.00 -58.68
N SER A 3 -14.51 -18.09 -59.19
CA SER A 3 -14.66 -19.35 -58.42
C SER A 3 -13.58 -20.40 -58.75
N ARG A 4 -12.58 -20.08 -59.59
CA ARG A 4 -11.47 -21.01 -59.94
C ARG A 4 -10.11 -20.63 -59.32
N LEU A 5 -9.98 -19.46 -58.70
CA LEU A 5 -8.72 -19.03 -58.08
C LEU A 5 -8.57 -19.50 -56.61
N ILE A 6 -9.66 -19.88 -55.94
CA ILE A 6 -9.64 -20.33 -54.54
C ILE A 6 -9.31 -21.84 -54.42
N LYS A 7 -9.40 -22.62 -55.52
CA LYS A 7 -9.06 -24.05 -55.51
C LYS A 7 -7.64 -24.38 -55.94
N LEU A 8 -6.83 -23.40 -56.38
CA LEU A 8 -5.40 -23.62 -56.74
C LEU A 8 -4.42 -23.21 -55.64
N LEU A 9 -4.87 -22.55 -54.58
CA LEU A 9 -4.06 -22.23 -53.38
C LEU A 9 -4.10 -23.30 -52.31
N SER A 10 -4.99 -24.32 -52.43
CA SER A 10 -5.10 -25.44 -51.46
C SER A 10 -4.29 -26.70 -51.86
N ALA A 11 -3.56 -26.68 -52.98
CA ALA A 11 -2.83 -27.85 -53.50
C ALA A 11 -1.31 -27.67 -53.62
N LEU A 12 -0.76 -26.55 -53.08
CA LEU A 12 0.70 -26.28 -53.13
C LEU A 12 1.37 -26.23 -51.75
N CYS A 13 0.77 -26.77 -50.71
CA CYS A 13 1.37 -26.91 -49.35
C CYS A 13 1.64 -28.35 -48.96
N LEU A 14 1.98 -29.22 -49.86
CA LEU A 14 2.41 -30.59 -49.58
C LEU A 14 3.72 -30.86 -50.30
N LEU A 15 4.81 -30.43 -49.69
CA LEU A 15 6.20 -30.88 -49.83
C LEU A 15 7.13 -29.69 -49.60
N VAL A 16 7.46 -29.40 -48.33
CA VAL A 16 8.80 -28.96 -47.92
C VAL A 16 8.84 -28.99 -46.38
N GLY A 17 9.69 -29.79 -45.83
CA GLY A 17 10.47 -29.54 -44.63
C GLY A 17 9.69 -29.42 -43.32
N VAL A 18 9.96 -30.30 -42.36
CA VAL A 18 9.64 -30.18 -40.92
C VAL A 18 10.22 -28.84 -40.38
N GLY A 19 9.52 -27.77 -40.63
CA GLY A 19 9.68 -26.50 -39.96
C GLY A 19 8.56 -26.46 -38.91
N SER A 20 8.88 -26.38 -37.63
CA SER A 20 7.94 -26.16 -36.56
C SER A 20 7.15 -24.86 -36.83
N LEU A 21 5.94 -25.00 -37.34
CA LEU A 21 4.99 -23.89 -37.39
C LEU A 21 4.69 -23.49 -35.94
N SER A 22 5.32 -22.45 -35.45
CA SER A 22 4.98 -21.81 -34.18
C SER A 22 3.59 -21.18 -34.34
N LEU A 23 2.56 -21.94 -33.93
CA LEU A 23 1.22 -21.43 -33.82
C LEU A 23 1.16 -20.49 -32.61
N LYS A 24 1.11 -19.16 -32.85
CA LYS A 24 0.79 -18.19 -31.81
C LYS A 24 -0.71 -18.30 -31.49
N ALA A 25 -1.07 -19.05 -30.47
CA ALA A 25 -2.46 -19.16 -30.00
C ALA A 25 -2.45 -19.25 -28.47
N ASN A 26 -2.60 -18.15 -27.79
CA ASN A 26 -2.86 -18.05 -26.35
C ASN A 26 -4.33 -17.57 -26.16
N PRO A 27 -5.19 -18.24 -25.38
CA PRO A 27 -4.90 -19.44 -24.53
C PRO A 27 -4.78 -20.75 -25.34
N TYR A 28 -4.00 -21.70 -24.80
CA TYR A 28 -3.80 -23.03 -25.36
C TYR A 28 -4.81 -24.02 -24.77
N ILE A 29 -5.68 -24.61 -25.60
CA ILE A 29 -6.79 -25.45 -25.16
C ILE A 29 -6.56 -26.90 -25.62
N PHE A 30 -6.71 -27.84 -24.67
CA PHE A 30 -6.55 -29.29 -24.85
C PHE A 30 -7.72 -30.00 -24.15
N GLU A 31 -8.85 -30.19 -24.84
CA GLU A 31 -10.07 -30.77 -24.27
C GLU A 31 -10.48 -30.17 -22.91
N ASN A 32 -10.16 -30.84 -21.79
CA ASN A 32 -10.47 -30.40 -20.43
C ASN A 32 -9.43 -29.43 -19.84
N VAL A 33 -8.34 -29.14 -20.54
CA VAL A 33 -7.25 -28.30 -20.08
C VAL A 33 -7.15 -27.01 -20.85
N ARG A 34 -7.01 -25.89 -20.14
CA ARG A 34 -6.65 -24.59 -20.70
C ARG A 34 -5.39 -24.07 -19.99
N ILE A 35 -4.40 -23.65 -20.78
CA ILE A 35 -3.18 -23.00 -20.29
C ILE A 35 -3.15 -21.60 -20.85
N THR A 36 -3.25 -20.59 -19.98
CA THR A 36 -3.27 -19.18 -20.35
C THR A 36 -2.01 -18.49 -19.84
N VAL A 37 -1.15 -18.04 -20.72
CA VAL A 37 0.02 -17.22 -20.37
C VAL A 37 -0.45 -15.78 -20.19
N ILE A 38 -0.32 -15.25 -18.99
CA ILE A 38 -0.82 -13.91 -18.59
C ILE A 38 0.27 -12.86 -18.74
N THR A 39 1.49 -13.19 -18.29
CA THR A 39 2.70 -12.38 -18.45
C THR A 39 3.87 -13.32 -18.80
N GLU A 40 5.07 -12.80 -18.98
CA GLU A 40 6.24 -13.63 -19.28
C GLU A 40 6.58 -14.67 -18.19
N GLY A 41 6.18 -14.42 -16.92
CA GLY A 41 6.42 -15.30 -15.76
C GLY A 41 5.18 -15.67 -14.98
N LEU A 42 3.97 -15.41 -15.50
CA LEU A 42 2.70 -15.80 -14.87
C LEU A 42 1.85 -16.61 -15.84
N VAL A 43 1.46 -17.82 -15.41
CA VAL A 43 0.59 -18.71 -16.17
C VAL A 43 -0.60 -19.16 -15.33
N ARG A 44 -1.80 -19.14 -15.93
CA ARG A 44 -3.01 -19.80 -15.41
C ARG A 44 -3.12 -21.17 -16.01
N MET A 45 -3.41 -22.17 -15.18
CA MET A 45 -3.57 -23.58 -15.56
C MET A 45 -4.91 -24.07 -15.05
N GLU A 46 -5.79 -24.47 -15.95
CA GLU A 46 -7.16 -24.89 -15.61
C GLU A 46 -7.42 -26.31 -16.09
N TYR A 47 -8.02 -27.12 -15.22
CA TYR A 47 -8.67 -28.35 -15.57
C TYR A 47 -10.15 -28.23 -15.29
N ALA A 48 -10.97 -28.26 -16.35
CA ALA A 48 -12.41 -28.12 -16.26
C ALA A 48 -13.13 -29.27 -16.99
N VAL A 49 -14.02 -29.97 -16.29
CA VAL A 49 -14.73 -31.14 -16.84
C VAL A 49 -15.57 -30.70 -18.07
N GLY A 50 -15.40 -31.42 -19.18
CA GLY A 50 -16.09 -31.17 -20.45
C GLY A 50 -15.62 -29.88 -21.13
N GLY A 51 -14.43 -29.36 -20.80
CA GLY A 51 -13.88 -28.12 -21.36
C GLY A 51 -14.69 -26.86 -21.00
N LYS A 52 -15.46 -26.89 -19.93
CA LYS A 52 -16.32 -25.76 -19.49
C LYS A 52 -15.52 -24.83 -18.62
N PHE A 53 -14.61 -24.07 -19.22
CA PHE A 53 -13.81 -23.06 -18.56
C PHE A 53 -14.67 -21.87 -18.11
N ASN A 54 -14.25 -21.18 -17.04
CA ASN A 54 -14.94 -20.05 -16.47
C ASN A 54 -13.98 -18.87 -16.27
N ASP A 55 -14.36 -17.69 -16.74
CA ASP A 55 -13.58 -16.47 -16.65
C ASP A 55 -14.24 -15.40 -15.75
N ASP A 56 -15.28 -15.78 -14.96
CA ASP A 56 -15.83 -14.91 -13.93
C ASP A 56 -14.73 -14.54 -12.92
N ARG A 57 -14.76 -13.32 -12.44
CA ARG A 57 -13.82 -12.80 -11.44
C ARG A 57 -13.90 -13.59 -10.13
N THR A 58 -12.80 -13.65 -9.40
CA THR A 58 -12.76 -14.04 -7.97
C THR A 58 -12.18 -12.88 -7.16
N MET A 59 -12.16 -12.98 -5.85
CA MET A 59 -11.51 -11.95 -5.01
C MET A 59 -10.01 -11.81 -5.33
N PHE A 60 -9.34 -12.88 -5.75
CA PHE A 60 -7.95 -12.83 -6.22
C PHE A 60 -7.85 -12.44 -7.69
N ALA A 61 -8.46 -13.20 -8.60
CA ALA A 61 -8.30 -13.05 -10.04
C ALA A 61 -9.35 -12.09 -10.63
N TRP A 62 -8.95 -10.84 -10.85
CA TRP A 62 -9.83 -9.77 -11.31
C TRP A 62 -9.81 -9.58 -12.81
N ASN A 63 -8.63 -9.70 -13.46
CA ASN A 63 -8.42 -9.46 -14.90
C ASN A 63 -8.10 -10.78 -15.62
N ARG A 64 -9.08 -11.70 -15.70
CA ARG A 64 -8.88 -13.05 -16.28
C ARG A 64 -8.73 -13.09 -17.80
N ASP A 65 -9.02 -12.00 -18.48
CA ASP A 65 -8.90 -11.81 -19.93
C ASP A 65 -7.48 -11.37 -20.39
N ARG A 66 -6.55 -11.19 -19.46
CA ARG A 66 -5.17 -10.81 -19.77
C ARG A 66 -4.43 -11.92 -20.48
N LEU A 67 -3.79 -11.58 -21.61
CA LEU A 67 -3.03 -12.50 -22.45
C LEU A 67 -1.66 -11.93 -22.80
N TYR A 68 -0.61 -12.72 -22.61
CA TYR A 68 0.72 -12.44 -23.09
C TYR A 68 0.86 -12.83 -24.56
N LYS A 69 1.14 -11.86 -25.44
CA LYS A 69 1.08 -12.04 -26.90
C LYS A 69 2.29 -12.77 -27.50
N ASP A 70 3.44 -12.73 -26.80
CA ASP A 70 4.72 -13.22 -27.34
C ASP A 70 5.08 -14.64 -26.85
N SER A 71 4.09 -15.40 -26.32
CA SER A 71 4.27 -16.81 -26.02
C SER A 71 4.21 -17.65 -27.31
N THR A 72 4.96 -18.75 -27.32
CA THR A 72 5.00 -19.71 -28.44
C THR A 72 4.66 -21.10 -27.96
N ILE A 73 4.09 -21.94 -28.84
CA ILE A 73 3.85 -23.35 -28.60
C ILE A 73 4.50 -24.21 -29.67
N GLU A 74 5.12 -25.30 -29.23
CA GLU A 74 5.70 -26.34 -30.07
C GLU A 74 5.04 -27.68 -29.72
N LYS A 75 4.57 -28.41 -30.76
CA LYS A 75 4.13 -29.78 -30.59
C LYS A 75 5.33 -30.71 -30.86
N VAL A 76 5.80 -31.39 -29.79
CA VAL A 76 6.99 -32.26 -29.87
C VAL A 76 6.64 -33.65 -30.40
N ASP A 77 5.50 -34.21 -29.91
CA ASP A 77 4.98 -35.50 -30.36
C ASP A 77 3.43 -35.53 -30.33
N SER A 78 2.81 -36.71 -30.29
CA SER A 78 1.35 -36.87 -30.33
C SER A 78 0.62 -36.16 -29.19
N ILE A 79 1.22 -36.11 -27.99
CA ILE A 79 0.61 -35.59 -26.74
C ILE A 79 1.50 -34.58 -26.02
N LYS A 80 2.77 -34.40 -26.38
CA LYS A 80 3.70 -33.53 -25.71
C LYS A 80 3.77 -32.16 -26.36
N TYR A 81 3.59 -31.11 -25.59
CA TYR A 81 3.67 -29.71 -25.99
C TYR A 81 4.65 -28.95 -25.11
N ILE A 82 5.33 -27.97 -25.71
CA ILE A 82 6.21 -27.05 -25.01
C ILE A 82 5.74 -25.62 -25.33
N ILE A 83 5.39 -24.87 -24.28
CA ILE A 83 5.02 -23.46 -24.37
C ILE A 83 6.18 -22.64 -23.81
N ARG A 84 6.60 -21.58 -24.51
CA ARG A 84 7.75 -20.75 -24.11
C ARG A 84 7.42 -19.29 -24.03
N THR A 85 8.01 -18.65 -23.03
CA THR A 85 8.14 -17.20 -22.87
C THR A 85 9.61 -16.87 -22.58
N PRO A 86 10.03 -15.60 -22.48
CA PRO A 86 11.38 -15.25 -22.07
C PRO A 86 11.76 -15.78 -20.66
N LYS A 87 10.79 -15.97 -19.74
CA LYS A 87 11.05 -16.36 -18.35
C LYS A 87 10.73 -17.83 -18.03
N MET A 88 9.90 -18.50 -18.83
CA MET A 88 9.49 -19.88 -18.51
C MET A 88 9.35 -20.78 -19.74
N GLU A 89 9.58 -22.08 -19.53
CA GLU A 89 9.30 -23.17 -20.46
C GLU A 89 8.35 -24.15 -19.80
N ILE A 90 7.12 -24.24 -20.30
CA ILE A 90 6.06 -25.14 -19.81
C ILE A 90 6.07 -26.39 -20.66
N THR A 91 6.32 -27.56 -20.07
CA THR A 91 6.14 -28.86 -20.69
C THR A 91 4.82 -29.44 -20.23
N TYR A 92 3.91 -29.67 -21.16
CA TYR A 92 2.61 -30.29 -20.92
C TYR A 92 2.43 -31.58 -21.72
N ILE A 93 1.97 -32.64 -21.05
CA ILE A 93 1.55 -33.89 -21.67
C ILE A 93 0.02 -33.89 -21.70
N ALA A 94 -0.57 -33.85 -22.89
CA ALA A 94 -2.02 -33.81 -23.09
C ALA A 94 -2.64 -35.23 -22.93
N ASP A 95 -2.68 -35.70 -21.69
CA ASP A 95 -3.22 -37.00 -21.29
C ASP A 95 -4.68 -36.89 -20.80
N ASN A 96 -5.22 -35.65 -20.81
CA ASN A 96 -6.59 -35.33 -20.38
C ASN A 96 -6.90 -35.62 -18.91
N TYR A 97 -5.87 -35.74 -18.05
CA TYR A 97 -6.00 -35.83 -16.60
C TYR A 97 -5.73 -34.46 -15.92
N PRO A 98 -6.19 -34.28 -14.68
CA PRO A 98 -5.79 -33.14 -13.85
C PRO A 98 -4.27 -32.99 -13.77
N PHE A 99 -3.80 -31.74 -13.56
CA PHE A 99 -2.37 -31.48 -13.45
C PHE A 99 -1.72 -32.25 -12.32
N GLY A 100 -0.65 -32.93 -12.65
CA GLY A 100 0.16 -33.75 -11.75
C GLY A 100 1.64 -33.66 -12.09
N ILE A 101 2.46 -34.42 -11.37
CA ILE A 101 3.93 -34.43 -11.52
C ILE A 101 4.41 -34.97 -12.88
N PHE A 102 3.56 -35.77 -13.57
CA PHE A 102 3.94 -36.41 -14.80
C PHE A 102 3.53 -35.63 -16.06
N ASN A 103 2.47 -34.82 -15.96
CA ASN A 103 1.91 -34.14 -17.12
C ASN A 103 2.14 -32.62 -17.16
N MET A 104 2.60 -31.99 -16.05
CA MET A 104 2.85 -30.54 -15.99
C MET A 104 4.16 -30.22 -15.28
N ASN A 105 5.09 -29.62 -16.05
CA ASN A 105 6.35 -29.12 -15.50
C ASN A 105 6.63 -27.72 -16.07
N VAL A 106 7.14 -26.80 -15.24
CA VAL A 106 7.52 -25.44 -15.64
C VAL A 106 8.97 -25.21 -15.26
N ALA A 107 9.84 -25.02 -16.25
CA ALA A 107 11.23 -24.70 -16.06
C ALA A 107 11.45 -23.18 -16.19
N PHE A 108 12.28 -22.63 -15.30
CA PHE A 108 12.62 -21.19 -15.24
C PHE A 108 14.01 -20.99 -14.63
N ASP A 109 14.54 -19.80 -14.75
CA ASP A 109 15.77 -19.39 -14.08
C ASP A 109 15.45 -18.85 -12.68
N ASN A 110 16.20 -19.30 -11.67
CA ASN A 110 16.17 -18.78 -10.31
C ASN A 110 17.59 -18.38 -9.89
N ALA A 111 17.91 -17.11 -9.97
CA ALA A 111 19.23 -16.55 -9.66
C ALA A 111 20.37 -17.27 -10.39
N GLY A 112 20.25 -17.46 -11.70
CA GLY A 112 21.23 -18.15 -12.56
C GLY A 112 21.18 -19.68 -12.51
N LYS A 113 20.23 -20.26 -11.75
CA LYS A 113 20.05 -21.71 -11.65
C LYS A 113 18.75 -22.15 -12.31
N ARG A 114 18.85 -23.00 -13.37
CA ARG A 114 17.65 -23.59 -13.97
C ARG A 114 16.90 -24.44 -12.94
N THR A 115 15.68 -24.06 -12.65
CA THR A 115 14.78 -24.70 -11.68
C THR A 115 13.55 -25.21 -12.41
N VAL A 116 12.97 -26.34 -11.93
CA VAL A 116 11.74 -26.89 -12.49
C VAL A 116 10.68 -26.98 -11.39
N TRP A 117 9.54 -26.34 -11.63
CA TRP A 117 8.34 -26.51 -10.81
C TRP A 117 7.48 -27.65 -11.35
N ASN A 118 6.80 -28.37 -10.43
CA ASN A 118 5.67 -29.24 -10.69
C ASN A 118 4.72 -29.20 -9.47
N THR A 119 3.55 -29.81 -9.58
CA THR A 119 2.49 -29.74 -8.54
C THR A 119 2.93 -30.23 -7.17
N ARG A 120 3.88 -31.17 -7.08
CA ARG A 120 4.43 -31.65 -5.80
C ARG A 120 5.15 -30.58 -5.01
N LYS A 121 5.78 -29.63 -5.69
CA LYS A 121 6.52 -28.53 -5.03
C LYS A 121 5.62 -27.51 -4.34
N SER A 122 4.34 -27.47 -4.71
CA SER A 122 3.33 -26.61 -4.07
C SER A 122 2.31 -27.41 -3.26
N ALA A 123 2.59 -28.69 -2.95
CA ALA A 123 1.69 -29.51 -2.12
C ALA A 123 1.66 -29.09 -0.63
N PHE A 124 2.69 -28.40 -0.18
CA PHE A 124 2.83 -27.88 1.18
C PHE A 124 3.41 -26.46 1.16
N PRO A 125 3.11 -25.65 2.19
CA PRO A 125 3.75 -24.33 2.37
C PRO A 125 5.27 -24.45 2.37
N SER A 126 5.94 -23.52 1.65
CA SER A 126 7.39 -23.52 1.57
C SER A 126 8.01 -22.74 2.76
N PRO A 127 9.07 -23.31 3.41
CA PRO A 127 9.83 -22.57 4.41
C PRO A 127 10.62 -21.39 3.80
N ASN A 128 10.79 -21.38 2.48
CA ASN A 128 11.49 -20.32 1.74
C ASN A 128 10.57 -19.18 1.29
N ASN A 129 9.24 -19.28 1.56
CA ASN A 129 8.32 -18.17 1.34
C ASN A 129 8.68 -17.00 2.28
N LEU A 130 8.84 -15.80 1.72
CA LEU A 130 9.26 -14.61 2.47
C LEU A 130 8.12 -13.96 3.25
N ARG A 131 6.98 -14.66 3.31
CA ARG A 131 5.78 -14.24 4.02
C ARG A 131 5.25 -12.90 3.51
N GLY A 132 4.18 -12.41 4.10
CA GLY A 132 3.54 -11.16 3.69
C GLY A 132 2.95 -10.43 4.87
N ALA A 133 1.64 -10.45 4.97
CA ALA A 133 0.85 -9.74 5.98
C ALA A 133 0.04 -10.73 6.82
N VAL A 134 -0.66 -10.20 7.80
CA VAL A 134 -1.70 -10.92 8.56
C VAL A 134 -2.89 -9.98 8.74
N SER A 135 -4.08 -10.56 8.84
CA SER A 135 -5.32 -9.78 8.94
C SER A 135 -5.38 -8.94 10.22
N THR A 136 -4.78 -9.44 11.32
CA THR A 136 -4.82 -8.77 12.61
C THR A 136 -3.64 -9.14 13.52
N LEU A 137 -3.20 -8.18 14.32
CA LEU A 137 -2.29 -8.34 15.45
C LEU A 137 -3.02 -8.21 16.79
N ASP A 138 -4.35 -8.35 16.82
CA ASP A 138 -5.12 -8.27 18.05
C ASP A 138 -4.57 -9.23 19.12
N ASN A 139 -4.33 -8.69 20.31
CA ASN A 139 -3.74 -9.40 21.44
C ASN A 139 -2.31 -9.96 21.19
N VAL A 140 -1.66 -9.60 20.08
CA VAL A 140 -0.28 -9.99 19.85
C VAL A 140 0.67 -9.12 20.66
N ASN A 141 1.57 -9.78 21.40
CA ASN A 141 2.70 -9.15 22.08
C ASN A 141 4.00 -9.66 21.46
N GLY A 142 4.61 -8.84 20.60
CA GLY A 142 5.77 -9.22 19.81
C GLY A 142 5.38 -9.88 18.48
N ARG A 143 5.90 -11.08 18.21
CA ARG A 143 5.82 -11.73 16.90
C ARG A 143 4.63 -12.69 16.77
N CYS A 144 4.07 -12.74 15.56
CA CYS A 144 3.16 -13.81 15.14
C CYS A 144 3.58 -14.37 13.77
N VAL A 145 2.93 -15.46 13.37
CA VAL A 145 3.12 -16.05 12.02
C VAL A 145 2.38 -15.19 11.01
N LEU A 146 3.10 -14.76 9.97
CA LEU A 146 2.50 -14.07 8.83
C LEU A 146 2.05 -15.10 7.77
N ASP A 147 1.00 -14.75 7.03
CA ASP A 147 0.52 -15.50 5.88
C ASP A 147 1.55 -15.48 4.74
N GLU A 148 1.45 -16.44 3.82
CA GLU A 148 2.32 -16.46 2.65
C GLU A 148 2.04 -15.29 1.71
N GLY A 149 3.13 -14.72 1.15
CA GLY A 149 3.09 -13.78 0.04
C GLY A 149 3.45 -14.48 -1.27
N ILE A 150 3.40 -13.74 -2.39
CA ILE A 150 3.77 -14.27 -3.70
C ILE A 150 5.31 -14.33 -3.91
N ILE A 151 6.08 -13.83 -2.97
CA ILE A 151 7.56 -13.75 -3.03
C ILE A 151 8.17 -14.91 -2.25
N SER A 152 9.04 -15.67 -2.92
CA SER A 152 9.72 -16.84 -2.32
C SER A 152 11.14 -16.97 -2.86
N ARG A 153 12.08 -17.40 -2.01
CA ARG A 153 13.44 -17.78 -2.43
C ARG A 153 13.47 -19.07 -3.29
N ASP A 154 12.36 -19.79 -3.36
CA ASP A 154 12.19 -20.88 -4.33
C ASP A 154 12.08 -20.37 -5.78
N GLY A 155 11.87 -19.06 -5.96
CA GLY A 155 11.70 -18.41 -7.25
C GLY A 155 10.34 -18.61 -7.89
N PHE A 156 9.39 -19.23 -7.18
CA PHE A 156 8.01 -19.43 -7.62
C PHE A 156 7.01 -19.33 -6.46
N TYR A 157 5.76 -19.07 -6.82
CA TYR A 157 4.61 -19.22 -5.93
C TYR A 157 3.36 -19.63 -6.70
N LEU A 158 2.57 -20.53 -6.13
CA LEU A 158 1.31 -21.00 -6.70
C LEU A 158 0.13 -20.44 -5.90
N VAL A 159 -0.69 -19.62 -6.56
CA VAL A 159 -2.00 -19.26 -6.03
C VAL A 159 -3.02 -20.29 -6.50
N ASN A 160 -3.65 -20.98 -5.55
CA ASN A 160 -4.72 -21.94 -5.83
C ASN A 160 -6.07 -21.21 -5.74
N ASP A 161 -6.68 -20.97 -6.90
CA ASP A 161 -7.99 -20.31 -7.04
C ASP A 161 -9.14 -21.34 -7.21
N THR A 162 -8.81 -22.64 -7.11
CA THR A 162 -9.78 -23.74 -7.21
C THR A 162 -10.85 -23.63 -6.13
N GLY A 163 -12.12 -23.68 -6.55
CA GLY A 163 -13.26 -23.64 -5.61
C GLY A 163 -13.45 -22.27 -4.92
N LYS A 164 -12.81 -21.22 -5.42
CA LYS A 164 -13.09 -19.86 -4.95
C LYS A 164 -14.41 -19.35 -5.51
N ASP A 165 -15.08 -18.54 -4.71
CA ASP A 165 -16.33 -17.89 -5.09
C ASP A 165 -16.10 -16.91 -6.23
N ARG A 166 -17.09 -16.84 -7.12
CA ARG A 166 -17.07 -15.97 -8.29
C ARG A 166 -17.78 -14.64 -8.00
N ILE A 167 -17.45 -13.65 -8.77
CA ILE A 167 -18.15 -12.35 -8.80
C ILE A 167 -18.80 -12.24 -10.16
N VAL A 168 -20.13 -12.40 -10.19
CA VAL A 168 -20.98 -12.34 -11.39
C VAL A 168 -21.89 -11.12 -11.27
N ASP A 169 -21.95 -10.30 -12.30
CA ASP A 169 -22.74 -9.04 -12.30
C ASP A 169 -22.45 -8.14 -11.06
N GLY A 170 -21.18 -8.11 -10.65
CA GLY A 170 -20.71 -7.34 -9.49
C GLY A 170 -21.12 -7.91 -8.14
N TRP A 171 -21.60 -9.17 -8.08
CA TRP A 171 -22.02 -9.79 -6.84
C TRP A 171 -21.37 -11.16 -6.61
N ILE A 172 -21.09 -11.47 -5.30
CA ILE A 172 -20.50 -12.76 -4.92
C ILE A 172 -21.49 -13.90 -5.16
N THR A 173 -21.01 -14.97 -5.74
CA THR A 173 -21.74 -16.21 -5.95
C THR A 173 -20.83 -17.41 -5.71
N GLY A 174 -21.38 -18.57 -5.50
CA GLY A 174 -20.59 -19.78 -5.22
C GLY A 174 -19.58 -20.15 -6.32
N PRO A 175 -18.69 -21.10 -6.05
CA PRO A 175 -17.63 -21.52 -6.98
C PRO A 175 -18.19 -22.16 -8.25
N SER A 176 -17.34 -22.29 -9.28
CA SER A 176 -17.66 -23.01 -10.49
C SER A 176 -17.60 -24.54 -10.22
N GLU A 177 -18.69 -25.26 -10.46
CA GLU A 177 -18.76 -26.71 -10.24
C GLU A 177 -17.88 -27.54 -11.20
N ASN A 178 -17.54 -26.98 -12.37
CA ASN A 178 -16.78 -27.69 -13.40
C ASN A 178 -15.26 -27.57 -13.24
N HIS A 179 -14.76 -26.59 -12.47
CA HIS A 179 -13.34 -26.38 -12.27
C HIS A 179 -12.80 -27.28 -11.18
N ILE A 180 -12.03 -28.27 -11.58
CA ILE A 180 -11.34 -29.21 -10.69
C ILE A 180 -9.99 -28.65 -10.24
N GLN A 181 -9.32 -27.86 -11.12
CA GLN A 181 -8.10 -27.11 -10.80
C GLN A 181 -8.15 -25.77 -11.53
N ASP A 182 -7.78 -24.71 -10.81
CA ASP A 182 -7.59 -23.35 -11.33
C ASP A 182 -6.40 -22.73 -10.58
N TYR A 183 -5.24 -22.74 -11.22
CA TYR A 183 -3.96 -22.40 -10.63
C TYR A 183 -3.31 -21.21 -11.33
N TYR A 184 -2.77 -20.30 -10.54
CA TYR A 184 -1.93 -19.21 -11.02
C TYR A 184 -0.50 -19.41 -10.52
N LEU A 185 0.40 -19.73 -11.42
CA LEU A 185 1.80 -19.99 -11.08
C LEU A 185 2.67 -18.81 -11.49
N PHE A 186 3.28 -18.16 -10.49
CA PHE A 186 4.28 -17.13 -10.63
C PHE A 186 5.67 -17.79 -10.66
N VAL A 187 6.49 -17.52 -11.68
CA VAL A 187 7.85 -18.04 -11.84
C VAL A 187 8.79 -16.92 -12.26
N TYR A 188 9.32 -16.20 -11.31
CA TYR A 188 10.15 -15.00 -11.53
C TYR A 188 11.58 -15.14 -11.02
N GLY A 189 11.94 -16.27 -10.39
CA GLY A 189 13.22 -16.40 -9.73
C GLY A 189 13.36 -15.36 -8.61
N ASP A 190 14.42 -14.59 -8.68
CA ASP A 190 14.71 -13.47 -7.76
C ASP A 190 14.26 -12.09 -8.31
N ASP A 191 13.58 -12.04 -9.46
CA ASP A 191 12.96 -10.81 -9.99
C ASP A 191 11.63 -10.50 -9.29
N TYR A 192 11.72 -10.14 -8.03
CA TYR A 192 10.55 -9.91 -7.16
C TYR A 192 9.68 -8.74 -7.61
N LYS A 193 10.27 -7.70 -8.20
CA LYS A 193 9.51 -6.55 -8.73
C LYS A 193 8.59 -6.95 -9.88
N SER A 194 9.06 -7.78 -10.79
CA SER A 194 8.23 -8.30 -11.89
C SER A 194 7.14 -9.26 -11.40
N ALA A 195 7.40 -10.04 -10.34
CA ALA A 195 6.37 -10.86 -9.69
C ALA A 195 5.25 -9.98 -9.10
N LEU A 196 5.59 -8.92 -8.37
CA LEU A 196 4.62 -7.96 -7.81
C LEU A 196 3.84 -7.23 -8.90
N LYS A 197 4.49 -6.81 -9.98
CA LYS A 197 3.81 -6.22 -11.13
C LYS A 197 2.80 -7.18 -11.74
N SER A 198 3.14 -8.46 -11.86
CA SER A 198 2.23 -9.49 -12.38
C SER A 198 1.07 -9.80 -11.43
N LEU A 199 1.25 -9.62 -10.11
CA LEU A 199 0.13 -9.60 -9.17
C LEU A 199 -0.87 -8.48 -9.54
N GLY A 200 -0.39 -7.28 -9.85
CA GLY A 200 -1.23 -6.18 -10.32
C GLY A 200 -1.96 -6.49 -11.62
N GLU A 201 -1.28 -7.14 -12.57
CA GLU A 201 -1.87 -7.50 -13.88
C GLU A 201 -3.06 -8.46 -13.73
N ILE A 202 -2.99 -9.45 -12.87
CA ILE A 202 -4.08 -10.42 -12.67
C ILE A 202 -5.08 -9.99 -11.60
N SER A 203 -4.61 -9.45 -10.50
CA SER A 203 -5.43 -9.17 -9.32
C SER A 203 -5.89 -7.71 -9.22
N GLY A 204 -5.47 -6.84 -10.14
CA GLY A 204 -5.72 -5.40 -10.12
C GLY A 204 -4.67 -4.64 -9.31
N TYR A 205 -4.32 -3.47 -9.79
CA TYR A 205 -3.35 -2.58 -9.16
C TYR A 205 -3.93 -1.93 -7.91
N ALA A 206 -3.07 -1.58 -6.95
CA ALA A 206 -3.47 -0.73 -5.84
C ALA A 206 -3.85 0.66 -6.37
N PRO A 207 -5.04 1.21 -6.08
CA PRO A 207 -5.43 2.53 -6.54
C PRO A 207 -4.68 3.63 -5.77
N MET A 208 -4.67 4.85 -6.32
CA MET A 208 -4.26 6.02 -5.54
C MET A 208 -5.29 6.28 -4.45
N SER A 209 -4.86 6.28 -3.20
CA SER A 209 -5.69 6.71 -2.05
C SER A 209 -5.88 8.23 -2.08
N ARG A 210 -6.87 8.75 -1.36
CA ARG A 210 -6.97 10.19 -1.11
C ARG A 210 -5.72 10.65 -0.34
N LYS A 211 -5.16 11.77 -0.71
CA LYS A 211 -3.82 12.23 -0.27
C LYS A 211 -3.70 12.34 1.26
N TYR A 212 -4.74 12.79 1.95
CA TYR A 212 -4.77 12.92 3.40
C TYR A 212 -4.65 11.58 4.15
N MET A 213 -4.97 10.45 3.50
CA MET A 213 -4.82 9.13 4.13
C MET A 213 -3.36 8.78 4.45
N HIS A 214 -2.43 9.38 3.73
CA HIS A 214 -1.00 9.26 3.99
C HIS A 214 -0.46 10.35 4.94
N GLY A 215 -1.33 11.16 5.53
CA GLY A 215 -1.00 12.21 6.47
C GLY A 215 -0.84 11.73 7.91
N VAL A 216 -1.23 12.59 8.83
CA VAL A 216 -1.25 12.36 10.28
C VAL A 216 -2.68 12.20 10.74
N TRP A 217 -2.93 11.15 11.51
CA TRP A 217 -4.26 10.87 12.08
C TRP A 217 -4.20 10.83 13.60
N TYR A 218 -5.25 11.33 14.22
CA TYR A 218 -5.53 11.08 15.65
C TYR A 218 -6.70 10.12 15.79
N CYS A 219 -6.52 9.12 16.65
CA CYS A 219 -7.53 8.17 17.03
C CYS A 219 -7.36 7.77 18.50
N ARG A 220 -8.47 7.51 19.19
CA ARG A 220 -8.48 6.91 20.51
C ARG A 220 -9.84 6.27 20.80
N PHE A 221 -9.83 5.04 21.29
CA PHE A 221 -11.01 4.41 21.85
C PHE A 221 -11.31 5.04 23.23
N TYR A 222 -12.10 6.11 23.21
CA TYR A 222 -12.47 6.91 24.37
C TYR A 222 -13.73 7.72 24.09
N LYS A 223 -14.49 8.01 25.15
CA LYS A 223 -15.73 8.79 25.05
C LYS A 223 -15.43 10.28 24.94
N TYR A 224 -15.47 10.80 23.75
CA TYR A 224 -15.33 12.22 23.45
C TYR A 224 -16.69 12.86 23.15
N THR A 225 -16.86 14.11 23.56
CA THR A 225 -17.94 15.00 23.11
C THR A 225 -17.51 15.79 21.87
N GLU A 226 -18.47 16.45 21.21
CA GLU A 226 -18.16 17.39 20.12
C GLU A 226 -17.16 18.47 20.57
N ASP A 227 -17.30 19.00 21.78
CA ASP A 227 -16.42 20.04 22.30
C ASP A 227 -15.00 19.49 22.58
N ASP A 228 -14.89 18.23 23.03
CA ASP A 228 -13.59 17.57 23.17
C ASP A 228 -12.89 17.44 21.81
N PHE A 229 -13.61 17.09 20.75
CA PHE A 229 -13.06 17.01 19.41
C PHE A 229 -12.65 18.39 18.84
N ARG A 230 -13.45 19.45 19.08
CA ARG A 230 -13.07 20.84 18.75
C ARG A 230 -11.82 21.26 19.48
N GLN A 231 -11.76 20.99 20.79
CA GLN A 231 -10.59 21.30 21.61
C GLN A 231 -9.35 20.53 21.12
N LEU A 232 -9.50 19.26 20.78
CA LEU A 232 -8.42 18.42 20.25
C LEU A 232 -7.83 19.00 18.95
N ALA A 233 -8.67 19.35 17.98
CA ALA A 233 -8.21 19.97 16.73
C ALA A 233 -7.48 21.30 16.98
N LYS A 234 -7.99 22.10 17.92
CA LYS A 234 -7.34 23.34 18.35
C LYS A 234 -5.98 23.06 19.00
N GLU A 235 -5.89 22.10 19.89
CA GLU A 235 -4.64 21.76 20.60
C GLU A 235 -3.55 21.25 19.63
N TYR A 236 -3.89 20.50 18.58
CA TYR A 236 -2.94 20.14 17.53
C TYR A 236 -2.31 21.39 16.88
N ASN A 237 -3.15 22.39 16.58
CA ASN A 237 -2.67 23.66 16.01
C ASN A 237 -1.83 24.47 17.02
N ASP A 238 -2.29 24.58 18.28
CA ASP A 238 -1.64 25.39 19.32
C ASP A 238 -0.26 24.82 19.72
N ASN A 239 -0.09 23.50 19.68
CA ASN A 239 1.15 22.80 20.02
C ASN A 239 2.05 22.53 18.80
N ASP A 240 1.68 23.03 17.64
CA ASP A 240 2.45 22.93 16.39
C ASP A 240 2.69 21.49 15.92
N PHE A 241 1.61 20.68 15.93
CA PHE A 241 1.56 19.36 15.33
C PHE A 241 0.62 19.34 14.11
N PRO A 242 0.96 18.62 13.02
CA PRO A 242 0.07 18.45 11.89
C PRO A 242 -1.06 17.48 12.23
N LEU A 243 -2.21 17.64 11.57
CA LEU A 243 -3.34 16.73 11.67
C LEU A 243 -4.11 16.74 10.35
N ASP A 244 -4.21 15.61 9.66
CA ASP A 244 -4.95 15.49 8.40
C ASP A 244 -6.27 14.75 8.57
N VAL A 245 -6.35 13.80 9.53
CA VAL A 245 -7.53 12.97 9.76
C VAL A 245 -7.87 12.88 11.25
N MET A 246 -9.14 13.10 11.57
CA MET A 246 -9.74 12.83 12.88
C MET A 246 -10.53 11.53 12.79
N ALA A 247 -10.14 10.52 13.57
CA ALA A 247 -10.90 9.29 13.69
C ALA A 247 -11.83 9.37 14.91
N ILE A 248 -13.13 9.19 14.66
CA ILE A 248 -14.17 9.13 15.69
C ILE A 248 -14.47 7.65 15.93
N ASP A 249 -14.08 7.17 17.10
CA ASP A 249 -14.25 5.78 17.50
C ASP A 249 -15.70 5.49 17.91
N MET A 250 -16.05 4.23 18.14
CA MET A 250 -17.41 3.69 18.18
C MET A 250 -18.39 4.37 19.16
N ASP A 251 -17.96 5.20 20.10
CA ASP A 251 -18.87 5.98 20.96
C ASP A 251 -19.63 7.10 20.23
N TRP A 252 -19.40 7.30 18.93
CA TRP A 252 -20.18 8.25 18.11
C TRP A 252 -21.66 7.86 18.02
N HIS A 253 -21.97 6.56 18.02
CA HIS A 253 -23.34 6.05 18.02
C HIS A 253 -23.77 5.62 19.43
N THR A 254 -25.05 5.32 19.58
CA THR A 254 -25.62 4.89 20.86
C THR A 254 -25.14 3.49 21.22
N MET A 255 -24.39 3.39 22.33
CA MET A 255 -23.88 2.16 22.90
C MET A 255 -24.56 1.83 24.24
N ASP A 256 -25.87 1.74 24.29
CA ASP A 256 -26.60 1.41 25.54
C ASP A 256 -26.73 -0.11 25.71
N ALA A 257 -26.30 -0.60 26.88
CA ALA A 257 -26.43 -2.01 27.27
C ALA A 257 -27.89 -2.49 27.35
N LYS A 258 -28.88 -1.59 27.41
CA LYS A 258 -30.31 -1.91 27.42
C LYS A 258 -30.86 -2.23 26.04
N ILE A 259 -30.14 -1.87 24.95
CA ILE A 259 -30.55 -2.05 23.56
C ILE A 259 -30.40 -3.51 23.11
N GLY A 260 -29.96 -4.39 23.98
CA GLY A 260 -29.78 -5.82 23.73
C GLY A 260 -28.33 -6.25 23.61
N SER A 261 -28.09 -7.54 23.72
CA SER A 261 -26.78 -8.14 23.43
C SER A 261 -26.66 -8.36 21.95
N GLY A 262 -25.66 -7.76 21.30
CA GLY A 262 -25.26 -8.14 19.95
C GLY A 262 -24.83 -9.61 19.89
N HIS A 263 -24.73 -10.18 18.70
CA HIS A 263 -24.23 -11.53 18.49
C HIS A 263 -22.83 -11.68 19.10
N GLY A 264 -22.60 -12.77 19.84
CA GLY A 264 -21.34 -13.04 20.54
C GLY A 264 -21.13 -12.29 21.85
N GLY A 265 -22.17 -11.71 22.45
CA GLY A 265 -22.11 -11.05 23.77
C GLY A 265 -21.45 -9.68 23.81
N ARG A 266 -21.12 -9.11 22.65
CA ARG A 266 -20.62 -7.74 22.51
C ARG A 266 -21.78 -6.77 22.37
N LYS A 267 -22.07 -6.05 23.43
CA LYS A 267 -23.23 -5.17 23.53
C LYS A 267 -23.03 -3.91 22.69
N SER A 268 -23.95 -3.66 21.73
CA SER A 268 -24.11 -2.37 21.04
C SER A 268 -22.87 -1.86 20.28
N TRP A 269 -22.00 -2.72 19.75
CA TRP A 269 -20.88 -2.28 18.94
C TRP A 269 -21.34 -1.80 17.57
N THR A 270 -22.40 -2.41 17.02
CA THR A 270 -23.05 -1.94 15.79
C THR A 270 -24.05 -0.82 16.11
N GLY A 271 -24.01 0.27 15.36
CA GLY A 271 -24.97 1.36 15.48
C GLY A 271 -24.77 2.45 14.43
N TYR A 272 -25.90 3.10 14.06
CA TYR A 272 -25.93 4.11 12.97
C TYR A 272 -26.72 5.37 13.37
N THR A 273 -27.01 5.53 14.64
CA THR A 273 -27.68 6.71 15.19
C THR A 273 -26.73 7.46 16.10
N TRP A 274 -26.45 8.71 15.79
CA TRP A 274 -25.60 9.55 16.62
C TRP A 274 -26.05 9.54 18.08
N ASN A 275 -25.10 9.43 18.99
CA ASN A 275 -25.35 9.43 20.41
C ASN A 275 -25.61 10.87 20.89
N PRO A 276 -26.86 11.25 21.22
CA PRO A 276 -27.19 12.63 21.55
C PRO A 276 -26.55 13.12 22.86
N LYS A 277 -26.00 12.19 23.64
CA LYS A 277 -25.27 12.55 24.86
C LYS A 277 -23.92 13.18 24.54
N TYR A 278 -23.28 12.78 23.46
CA TYR A 278 -21.95 13.23 23.09
C TYR A 278 -21.98 14.13 21.85
N PHE A 279 -22.94 13.93 20.95
CA PHE A 279 -23.08 14.63 19.69
C PHE A 279 -24.48 15.23 19.55
N GLN A 280 -24.59 16.53 19.80
CA GLN A 280 -25.86 17.28 19.72
C GLN A 280 -26.08 17.88 18.34
N ASN A 281 -24.99 18.22 17.66
CA ASN A 281 -25.01 18.76 16.28
C ASN A 281 -23.82 18.25 15.48
N PRO A 282 -23.78 16.95 15.15
CA PRO A 282 -22.65 16.34 14.45
C PRO A 282 -22.41 16.96 13.07
N GLU A 283 -23.43 17.35 12.35
CA GLU A 283 -23.31 18.02 11.04
C GLU A 283 -22.48 19.31 11.16
N LYS A 284 -22.70 20.10 12.20
CA LYS A 284 -21.90 21.32 12.45
C LYS A 284 -20.44 20.98 12.75
N LEU A 285 -20.19 19.94 13.57
CA LEU A 285 -18.84 19.52 13.90
C LEU A 285 -18.07 19.06 12.63
N LEU A 286 -18.70 18.24 11.81
CA LEU A 286 -18.09 17.73 10.57
C LEU A 286 -17.81 18.86 9.57
N ALA A 287 -18.74 19.83 9.42
CA ALA A 287 -18.52 21.01 8.58
C ALA A 287 -17.39 21.93 9.12
N GLU A 288 -17.18 21.98 10.43
CA GLU A 288 -16.04 22.68 11.03
C GLU A 288 -14.72 22.00 10.67
N PHE A 289 -14.66 20.67 10.69
CA PHE A 289 -13.47 19.91 10.28
C PHE A 289 -13.18 20.05 8.78
N GLU A 290 -14.19 19.96 7.94
CA GLU A 290 -14.05 20.19 6.50
C GLU A 290 -13.45 21.57 6.19
N ARG A 291 -13.99 22.62 6.81
CA ARG A 291 -13.46 23.98 6.68
C ARG A 291 -11.99 24.09 7.12
N ASP A 292 -11.60 23.35 8.14
CA ASP A 292 -10.24 23.35 8.66
C ASP A 292 -9.33 22.33 7.93
N SER A 293 -9.84 21.72 6.84
CA SER A 293 -9.16 20.71 6.02
C SER A 293 -8.71 19.48 6.82
N ILE A 294 -9.53 19.05 7.78
CA ILE A 294 -9.37 17.82 8.54
C ILE A 294 -10.41 16.82 8.03
N ALA A 295 -9.97 15.74 7.42
CA ALA A 295 -10.87 14.65 7.04
C ALA A 295 -11.33 13.84 8.26
N VAL A 296 -12.52 13.25 8.16
CA VAL A 296 -13.11 12.47 9.24
C VAL A 296 -13.33 11.03 8.83
N THR A 297 -12.99 10.10 9.72
CA THR A 297 -13.38 8.68 9.62
C THR A 297 -14.12 8.24 10.86
N MET A 298 -15.19 7.48 10.68
CA MET A 298 -15.98 6.92 11.76
C MET A 298 -15.80 5.41 11.81
N ASN A 299 -15.66 4.87 13.04
CA ASN A 299 -15.54 3.43 13.27
C ASN A 299 -16.88 2.73 13.04
N ASP A 300 -16.86 1.56 12.40
CA ASP A 300 -18.03 0.74 12.06
C ASP A 300 -17.80 -0.75 12.35
N HIS A 301 -18.80 -1.36 12.97
CA HIS A 301 -18.90 -2.79 13.28
C HIS A 301 -20.27 -3.32 12.82
N PRO A 302 -20.43 -3.73 11.55
CA PRO A 302 -21.75 -3.93 10.96
C PRO A 302 -22.46 -5.25 11.35
N ALA A 303 -21.80 -6.12 12.11
CA ALA A 303 -22.23 -7.52 12.31
C ALA A 303 -23.64 -7.73 12.86
N ASP A 304 -24.18 -6.78 13.62
CA ASP A 304 -25.53 -6.88 14.19
C ASP A 304 -26.64 -6.26 13.32
N GLY A 305 -26.28 -5.65 12.19
CA GLY A 305 -27.24 -5.00 11.27
C GLY A 305 -27.92 -3.76 11.86
N ILE A 306 -29.00 -3.31 11.23
CA ILE A 306 -29.77 -2.13 11.62
C ILE A 306 -30.91 -2.57 12.54
N ARG A 307 -30.95 -2.03 13.77
CA ARG A 307 -31.87 -2.40 14.83
C ARG A 307 -33.06 -1.43 14.94
N PRO A 308 -34.18 -1.84 15.60
CA PRO A 308 -35.39 -1.02 15.71
C PRO A 308 -35.21 0.36 16.33
N HIS A 309 -34.21 0.57 17.19
CA HIS A 309 -33.95 1.87 17.81
C HIS A 309 -33.20 2.85 16.91
N GLU A 310 -32.65 2.38 15.79
CA GLU A 310 -31.87 3.21 14.87
C GLU A 310 -32.79 4.17 14.12
N ALA A 311 -32.36 5.41 13.98
CA ALA A 311 -33.14 6.44 13.27
C ALA A 311 -33.49 6.03 11.84
N VAL A 312 -32.63 5.26 11.20
CA VAL A 312 -32.76 4.79 9.80
C VAL A 312 -33.53 3.47 9.66
N TYR A 313 -33.97 2.85 10.77
CA TYR A 313 -34.59 1.53 10.77
C TYR A 313 -35.83 1.47 9.87
N GLY A 314 -36.72 2.47 9.99
CA GLY A 314 -37.98 2.49 9.23
C GLY A 314 -37.75 2.46 7.71
N GLU A 315 -36.89 3.31 7.21
CA GLU A 315 -36.54 3.39 5.78
C GLU A 315 -35.81 2.15 5.31
N PHE A 316 -34.90 1.63 6.11
CA PHE A 316 -34.20 0.37 5.84
C PHE A 316 -35.18 -0.81 5.70
N MET A 317 -36.12 -0.99 6.62
CA MET A 317 -37.13 -2.04 6.58
C MET A 317 -38.02 -1.91 5.32
N GLN A 318 -38.44 -0.70 4.99
CA GLN A 318 -39.23 -0.44 3.77
C GLN A 318 -38.46 -0.82 2.51
N SER A 319 -37.17 -0.51 2.42
CA SER A 319 -36.31 -0.89 1.29
C SER A 319 -36.19 -2.40 1.13
N LEU A 320 -36.25 -3.15 2.23
CA LEU A 320 -36.30 -4.60 2.23
C LEU A 320 -37.71 -5.14 1.88
N GLY A 321 -38.75 -4.31 1.88
CA GLY A 321 -40.15 -4.73 1.76
C GLY A 321 -40.68 -5.40 3.02
N LEU A 322 -40.14 -5.05 4.19
CA LEU A 322 -40.54 -5.55 5.50
C LEU A 322 -41.37 -4.50 6.23
N ASP A 323 -42.17 -4.97 7.21
CA ASP A 323 -43.00 -4.08 8.05
C ASP A 323 -42.11 -3.37 9.07
N PRO A 324 -42.02 -2.03 9.02
CA PRO A 324 -41.18 -1.24 9.93
C PRO A 324 -41.78 -1.12 11.34
N THR A 325 -42.99 -1.57 11.58
CA THR A 325 -43.63 -1.52 12.90
C THR A 325 -43.27 -2.72 13.79
N THR A 326 -42.54 -3.66 13.24
CA THR A 326 -42.08 -4.85 13.98
C THR A 326 -40.75 -4.56 14.69
N ASP A 327 -40.57 -5.06 15.91
CA ASP A 327 -39.27 -5.00 16.62
C ASP A 327 -38.28 -6.07 16.13
N ARG A 328 -38.32 -6.43 14.86
CA ARG A 328 -37.47 -7.46 14.28
C ARG A 328 -36.22 -6.85 13.65
N THR A 329 -35.05 -7.26 14.10
CA THR A 329 -33.79 -6.95 13.42
C THR A 329 -33.55 -8.00 12.31
N PRO A 330 -33.55 -7.60 11.03
CA PRO A 330 -33.10 -8.51 9.96
C PRO A 330 -31.65 -8.95 10.21
N LEU A 331 -31.37 -10.24 10.02
CA LEU A 331 -30.03 -10.76 10.17
C LEU A 331 -29.09 -10.09 9.16
N PHE A 332 -27.91 -9.67 9.60
CA PHE A 332 -26.88 -9.16 8.71
C PHE A 332 -26.43 -10.26 7.75
N ASP A 333 -26.71 -10.08 6.47
CA ASP A 333 -26.39 -11.04 5.42
C ASP A 333 -25.67 -10.36 4.26
N ALA A 334 -24.34 -10.50 4.24
CA ALA A 334 -23.49 -9.93 3.22
C ALA A 334 -23.59 -10.65 1.85
N SER A 335 -24.30 -11.79 1.75
CA SER A 335 -24.60 -12.48 0.48
C SER A 335 -25.85 -11.94 -0.20
N ASP A 336 -26.80 -11.41 0.58
CA ASP A 336 -28.03 -10.86 0.06
C ASP A 336 -27.80 -9.45 -0.52
N ARG A 337 -27.84 -9.36 -1.85
CA ARG A 337 -27.63 -8.11 -2.57
C ARG A 337 -28.62 -7.01 -2.16
N LYS A 338 -29.89 -7.36 -2.04
CA LYS A 338 -30.94 -6.40 -1.66
C LYS A 338 -30.70 -5.87 -0.24
N TYR A 339 -30.31 -6.76 0.68
CA TYR A 339 -29.97 -6.38 2.04
C TYR A 339 -28.78 -5.41 2.06
N MET A 340 -27.69 -5.75 1.38
CA MET A 340 -26.48 -4.93 1.42
C MET A 340 -26.64 -3.59 0.69
N GLU A 341 -27.37 -3.54 -0.43
CA GLU A 341 -27.68 -2.27 -1.10
C GLU A 341 -28.51 -1.35 -0.19
N ALA A 342 -29.52 -1.88 0.51
CA ALA A 342 -30.29 -1.12 1.49
C ALA A 342 -29.44 -0.73 2.71
N PHE A 343 -28.59 -1.64 3.21
CA PHE A 343 -27.70 -1.39 4.33
C PHE A 343 -26.72 -0.25 4.04
N LEU A 344 -25.99 -0.30 2.93
CA LEU A 344 -25.03 0.73 2.55
C LEU A 344 -25.71 2.10 2.33
N GLU A 345 -26.92 2.11 1.75
CA GLU A 345 -27.68 3.34 1.52
C GLU A 345 -28.18 3.97 2.82
N HIS A 346 -28.69 3.18 3.77
CA HIS A 346 -29.31 3.72 4.99
C HIS A 346 -28.36 3.82 6.17
N ALA A 347 -27.37 2.92 6.28
CA ALA A 347 -26.38 2.96 7.35
C ALA A 347 -25.24 3.95 7.09
N LEU A 348 -24.73 4.04 5.85
CA LEU A 348 -23.51 4.79 5.56
C LEU A 348 -23.77 6.12 4.87
N THR A 349 -24.64 6.14 3.83
CA THR A 349 -24.86 7.32 2.99
C THR A 349 -25.30 8.57 3.77
N PRO A 350 -26.18 8.51 4.79
CA PRO A 350 -26.58 9.70 5.56
C PRO A 350 -25.41 10.38 6.25
N HIS A 351 -24.47 9.59 6.78
CA HIS A 351 -23.27 10.10 7.46
C HIS A 351 -22.26 10.67 6.47
N ASN A 352 -22.10 10.03 5.29
CA ASN A 352 -21.24 10.55 4.22
C ASN A 352 -21.73 11.93 3.73
N ARG A 353 -23.05 12.13 3.64
CA ARG A 353 -23.65 13.41 3.19
C ARG A 353 -23.39 14.57 4.15
N ILE A 354 -23.21 14.31 5.43
CA ILE A 354 -22.95 15.35 6.44
C ILE A 354 -21.46 15.53 6.75
N GLY A 355 -20.54 14.80 6.06
CA GLY A 355 -19.10 15.06 6.16
C GLY A 355 -18.25 13.92 6.73
N ASN A 356 -18.76 12.68 6.83
CA ASN A 356 -17.87 11.53 7.04
C ASN A 356 -17.16 11.21 5.72
N ASP A 357 -15.84 11.38 5.67
CA ASP A 357 -15.06 11.21 4.44
C ASP A 357 -14.85 9.75 4.05
N PHE A 358 -14.73 8.87 5.03
CA PHE A 358 -14.57 7.43 4.81
C PHE A 358 -14.88 6.64 6.08
N TRP A 359 -15.00 5.32 5.93
CA TRP A 359 -15.33 4.42 7.03
C TRP A 359 -14.09 3.68 7.52
N TRP A 360 -13.97 3.56 8.83
CA TRP A 360 -13.09 2.62 9.49
C TRP A 360 -13.88 1.35 9.78
N LEU A 361 -13.84 0.41 8.83
CA LEU A 361 -14.49 -0.89 8.93
C LEU A 361 -13.60 -1.83 9.76
N ASP A 362 -13.95 -2.02 11.00
CA ASP A 362 -13.17 -2.78 11.98
C ASP A 362 -13.62 -4.25 12.01
N TRP A 363 -14.32 -4.70 13.03
CA TRP A 363 -14.84 -6.05 13.08
C TRP A 363 -16.07 -6.21 12.17
N GLN A 364 -15.86 -6.61 10.94
CA GLN A 364 -16.89 -6.74 9.92
C GLN A 364 -17.41 -8.17 9.76
N GLN A 365 -16.91 -9.13 10.52
CA GLN A 365 -17.41 -10.50 10.47
C GLN A 365 -18.75 -10.59 11.22
N ASN A 366 -19.61 -11.50 10.74
CA ASN A 366 -20.64 -12.06 11.58
C ASN A 366 -19.96 -12.93 12.65
N TYR A 367 -20.22 -12.69 13.93
CA TYR A 367 -19.58 -13.43 15.03
C TYR A 367 -19.89 -14.94 15.05
N ILE A 368 -20.95 -15.36 14.36
CA ILE A 368 -21.35 -16.76 14.26
C ILE A 368 -20.70 -17.44 13.06
N TYR A 369 -20.57 -16.71 11.95
CA TYR A 369 -20.08 -17.25 10.68
C TYR A 369 -18.90 -16.40 10.18
N PRO A 370 -17.68 -16.95 10.07
CA PRO A 370 -16.52 -16.19 9.58
C PRO A 370 -16.58 -15.91 8.07
N TYR A 371 -17.44 -16.65 7.33
CA TYR A 371 -17.61 -16.53 5.88
C TYR A 371 -18.97 -15.90 5.53
N VAL A 372 -19.00 -15.23 4.40
CA VAL A 372 -20.24 -14.74 3.78
C VAL A 372 -21.17 -15.94 3.55
N PRO A 373 -22.46 -15.88 3.95
CA PRO A 373 -23.38 -17.00 3.86
C PRO A 373 -23.42 -17.65 2.47
N GLY A 374 -23.34 -18.99 2.43
CA GLY A 374 -23.35 -19.75 1.16
C GLY A 374 -22.07 -19.65 0.32
N THR A 375 -20.98 -19.08 0.86
CA THR A 375 -19.70 -18.88 0.17
C THR A 375 -18.51 -19.38 1.00
N HIS A 376 -17.30 -19.34 0.41
CA HIS A 376 -16.03 -19.62 1.06
C HIS A 376 -15.21 -18.34 1.29
N THR A 377 -15.75 -17.18 0.93
CA THR A 377 -15.12 -15.87 1.05
C THR A 377 -15.35 -15.28 2.44
N LYS A 378 -14.29 -14.79 3.08
CA LYS A 378 -14.40 -14.13 4.39
C LYS A 378 -15.16 -12.81 4.27
N HIS A 379 -15.91 -12.44 5.31
CA HIS A 379 -16.59 -11.13 5.37
C HIS A 379 -15.62 -9.99 5.13
N THR A 380 -14.42 -10.02 5.70
CA THR A 380 -13.38 -8.98 5.51
C THR A 380 -13.07 -8.72 4.04
N GLU A 381 -12.90 -9.78 3.25
CA GLU A 381 -12.59 -9.67 1.82
C GLU A 381 -13.74 -9.01 1.04
N TRP A 382 -14.96 -9.49 1.29
CA TRP A 382 -16.15 -9.05 0.56
C TRP A 382 -16.64 -7.66 0.99
N LEU A 383 -16.67 -7.37 2.28
CA LEU A 383 -17.10 -6.08 2.79
C LEU A 383 -16.09 -4.97 2.44
N ASN A 384 -14.79 -5.26 2.40
CA ASN A 384 -13.81 -4.32 1.87
C ASN A 384 -14.15 -3.90 0.43
N HIS A 385 -14.54 -4.86 -0.42
CA HIS A 385 -15.00 -4.56 -1.78
C HIS A 385 -16.26 -3.68 -1.80
N LEU A 386 -17.28 -4.05 -1.02
CA LEU A 386 -18.55 -3.34 -1.01
C LEU A 386 -18.42 -1.91 -0.49
N TYR A 387 -17.75 -1.71 0.64
CA TYR A 387 -17.56 -0.38 1.23
C TYR A 387 -16.69 0.53 0.34
N PHE A 388 -15.59 -0.01 -0.17
CA PHE A 388 -14.74 0.74 -1.08
C PHE A 388 -15.48 1.15 -2.36
N THR A 389 -16.24 0.24 -2.97
CA THR A 389 -17.02 0.53 -4.16
C THR A 389 -18.14 1.54 -3.87
N HIS A 390 -18.81 1.39 -2.71
CA HIS A 390 -19.85 2.34 -2.28
C HIS A 390 -19.30 3.75 -2.05
N SER A 391 -18.06 3.89 -1.56
CA SER A 391 -17.43 5.21 -1.34
C SER A 391 -17.21 6.02 -2.63
N MET A 392 -17.28 5.36 -3.80
CA MET A 392 -17.17 5.98 -5.12
C MET A 392 -18.54 6.20 -5.80
N LYS A 393 -19.64 5.75 -5.15
CA LYS A 393 -20.97 5.83 -5.74
C LYS A 393 -21.39 7.29 -5.90
N ASP A 394 -21.90 7.62 -7.08
CA ASP A 394 -22.46 8.93 -7.41
C ASP A 394 -21.51 10.13 -7.25
N ASN A 395 -20.20 9.90 -7.24
CA ASN A 395 -19.20 10.95 -7.14
C ASN A 395 -17.93 10.64 -7.95
N ASN A 396 -17.04 11.63 -8.13
CA ASN A 396 -15.75 11.47 -8.82
C ASN A 396 -14.58 11.31 -7.85
N LEU A 397 -14.84 10.99 -6.58
CA LEU A 397 -13.80 10.83 -5.58
C LEU A 397 -13.10 9.47 -5.72
N ARG A 398 -11.84 9.40 -5.28
CA ARG A 398 -11.11 8.14 -5.14
C ARG A 398 -11.80 7.26 -4.12
N GLY A 399 -11.80 5.97 -4.38
CA GLY A 399 -12.24 4.98 -3.41
C GLY A 399 -11.46 5.13 -2.11
N ASN A 400 -12.15 4.99 -1.00
CA ASN A 400 -11.57 5.25 0.31
C ASN A 400 -12.15 4.30 1.36
N LEU A 401 -11.27 3.62 2.07
CA LEU A 401 -11.62 2.68 3.12
C LEU A 401 -10.44 2.55 4.08
N TYR A 402 -10.71 2.41 5.36
CA TYR A 402 -9.75 2.02 6.37
C TYR A 402 -10.24 0.71 7.01
N SER A 403 -9.50 -0.38 6.83
CA SER A 403 -9.96 -1.71 7.22
C SER A 403 -8.80 -2.68 7.43
N ARG A 404 -9.10 -3.89 7.87
CA ARG A 404 -8.14 -4.98 8.03
C ARG A 404 -7.77 -5.58 6.68
N TRP A 405 -6.56 -6.13 6.57
CA TRP A 405 -6.15 -6.83 5.36
C TRP A 405 -6.93 -8.15 5.20
N GLY A 406 -7.53 -8.35 4.03
CA GLY A 406 -8.40 -9.49 3.74
C GLY A 406 -7.74 -10.64 2.98
N GLY A 407 -6.50 -10.47 2.50
CA GLY A 407 -5.82 -11.49 1.67
C GLY A 407 -5.42 -10.97 0.29
N LEU A 408 -4.84 -11.85 -0.53
CA LEU A 408 -4.46 -11.53 -1.90
C LEU A 408 -5.69 -11.03 -2.70
N GLY A 409 -5.55 -9.88 -3.35
CA GLY A 409 -6.64 -9.19 -4.04
C GLY A 409 -7.16 -7.94 -3.31
N THR A 410 -6.94 -7.84 -1.99
CA THR A 410 -7.41 -6.68 -1.22
C THR A 410 -6.52 -5.45 -1.32
N GLN A 411 -5.40 -5.51 -2.06
CA GLN A 411 -4.64 -4.31 -2.46
C GLN A 411 -5.49 -3.29 -3.22
N ARG A 412 -6.60 -3.71 -3.80
CA ARG A 412 -7.56 -2.82 -4.47
C ARG A 412 -8.33 -1.91 -3.50
N TYR A 413 -8.26 -2.16 -2.21
CA TYR A 413 -9.06 -1.48 -1.17
C TYR A 413 -8.20 -0.94 -0.03
N PRO A 414 -7.27 0.02 -0.30
CA PRO A 414 -6.45 0.63 0.74
C PRO A 414 -7.28 1.59 1.61
N ILE A 415 -6.88 1.84 2.84
CA ILE A 415 -5.68 1.51 3.60
C ILE A 415 -6.01 0.47 4.66
N GLN A 416 -4.99 -0.30 5.11
CA GLN A 416 -5.18 -1.31 6.14
C GLN A 416 -4.65 -0.85 7.50
N PHE A 417 -5.22 -1.41 8.60
CA PHE A 417 -4.63 -1.35 9.93
C PHE A 417 -4.38 -2.75 10.49
N SER A 418 -3.41 -2.84 11.39
CA SER A 418 -2.96 -4.13 11.90
C SER A 418 -3.74 -4.64 13.12
N GLY A 419 -4.69 -3.86 13.62
CA GLY A 419 -5.49 -4.22 14.80
C GLY A 419 -4.83 -3.87 16.13
N ASP A 420 -5.41 -4.38 17.21
CA ASP A 420 -5.18 -4.01 18.60
C ASP A 420 -3.94 -4.71 19.18
N VAL A 421 -2.77 -4.18 18.93
CA VAL A 421 -1.49 -4.73 19.36
C VAL A 421 -1.13 -4.29 20.79
N HIS A 422 -0.35 -5.10 21.52
CA HIS A 422 0.19 -4.70 22.81
C HIS A 422 1.23 -3.60 22.70
N ALA A 423 1.21 -2.64 23.63
CA ALA A 423 2.22 -1.59 23.75
C ALA A 423 3.52 -2.16 24.35
N SER A 424 4.41 -2.69 23.52
CA SER A 424 5.70 -3.25 23.93
C SER A 424 6.79 -3.01 22.88
N TRP A 425 8.05 -3.09 23.31
CA TRP A 425 9.21 -2.97 22.44
C TRP A 425 9.27 -4.10 21.39
N GLU A 426 8.87 -5.30 21.78
CA GLU A 426 8.77 -6.47 20.91
C GLU A 426 7.73 -6.28 19.80
N SER A 427 6.60 -5.65 20.14
CA SER A 427 5.56 -5.32 19.17
C SER A 427 6.02 -4.24 18.19
N LEU A 428 6.71 -3.20 18.66
CA LEU A 428 7.33 -2.20 17.78
C LEU A 428 8.31 -2.85 16.81
N ALA A 429 9.24 -3.68 17.31
CA ALA A 429 10.23 -4.38 16.48
C ALA A 429 9.56 -5.26 15.42
N PHE A 430 8.49 -5.97 15.79
CA PHE A 430 7.77 -6.83 14.87
C PHE A 430 6.96 -6.03 13.83
N GLN A 431 6.36 -4.90 14.19
CA GLN A 431 5.66 -4.05 13.23
C GLN A 431 6.59 -3.47 12.15
N VAL A 432 7.83 -3.15 12.49
CA VAL A 432 8.86 -2.74 11.51
C VAL A 432 9.07 -3.84 10.47
N GLU A 433 9.28 -5.08 10.91
CA GLU A 433 9.48 -6.23 10.03
C GLU A 433 8.23 -6.54 9.19
N MET A 434 7.06 -6.61 9.82
CA MET A 434 5.80 -6.89 9.13
C MET A 434 5.49 -5.81 8.07
N THR A 435 5.72 -4.54 8.38
CA THR A 435 5.52 -3.45 7.42
C THR A 435 6.41 -3.62 6.18
N ALA A 436 7.66 -4.04 6.39
CA ALA A 436 8.60 -4.27 5.29
C ALA A 436 8.21 -5.49 4.42
N SER A 437 7.69 -6.57 5.02
CA SER A 437 7.35 -7.81 4.31
C SER A 437 5.93 -7.82 3.72
N SER A 438 5.01 -7.00 4.22
CA SER A 438 3.59 -7.06 3.87
C SER A 438 3.30 -6.80 2.38
N GLY A 439 4.15 -6.01 1.74
CA GLY A 439 4.09 -5.79 0.30
C GLY A 439 4.24 -7.06 -0.54
N ASN A 440 4.87 -8.12 -0.02
CA ASN A 440 4.97 -9.43 -0.68
C ASN A 440 3.60 -10.08 -0.95
N ALA A 441 2.58 -9.68 -0.19
CA ALA A 441 1.19 -10.12 -0.36
C ALA A 441 0.27 -9.04 -0.94
N GLY A 442 0.82 -7.90 -1.36
CA GLY A 442 0.03 -6.78 -1.87
C GLY A 442 -0.52 -5.83 -0.79
N CYS A 443 -0.16 -6.01 0.47
CA CYS A 443 -0.54 -5.06 1.53
C CYS A 443 0.50 -3.94 1.59
N PHE A 444 0.21 -2.81 0.94
CA PHE A 444 1.22 -1.75 0.70
C PHE A 444 1.16 -0.61 1.70
N PHE A 445 -0.02 -0.34 2.30
CA PHE A 445 -0.24 0.88 3.08
C PHE A 445 -0.84 0.55 4.45
N TRP A 446 -0.04 0.74 5.49
CA TRP A 446 -0.46 0.52 6.86
C TRP A 446 -0.67 1.84 7.61
N ALA A 447 -1.77 1.92 8.36
CA ALA A 447 -1.99 2.89 9.42
C ALA A 447 -2.08 2.14 10.76
N HIS A 448 -0.93 1.78 11.31
CA HIS A 448 -0.81 1.03 12.57
C HIS A 448 -1.31 1.83 13.78
N ASP A 449 -1.61 1.13 14.88
CA ASP A 449 -1.83 1.73 16.19
C ASP A 449 -0.49 2.19 16.79
N ILE A 450 -0.02 3.39 16.39
CA ILE A 450 1.24 3.93 16.89
C ILE A 450 1.14 4.20 18.39
N GLY A 451 1.96 3.50 19.16
CA GLY A 451 1.97 3.48 20.61
C GLY A 451 1.29 2.26 21.23
N GLY A 452 0.62 1.44 20.46
CA GLY A 452 -0.08 0.22 20.89
C GLY A 452 -1.46 0.48 21.51
N HIS A 453 -2.33 -0.54 21.46
CA HIS A 453 -3.70 -0.50 21.94
C HIS A 453 -3.85 -1.10 23.35
N TYR A 454 -3.33 -2.33 23.57
CA TYR A 454 -3.43 -3.03 24.85
C TYR A 454 -2.21 -2.82 25.74
N ASN A 455 -2.38 -3.09 27.05
CA ASN A 455 -1.33 -2.98 28.07
C ASN A 455 -0.57 -1.65 28.01
N VAL A 456 -1.33 -0.57 27.83
CA VAL A 456 -0.77 0.75 27.60
C VAL A 456 -0.16 1.27 28.89
N THR A 457 1.16 1.28 28.95
CA THR A 457 1.93 1.96 29.99
C THR A 457 2.32 3.35 29.50
N ARG A 458 2.59 4.26 30.45
CA ARG A 458 3.12 5.59 30.12
C ARG A 458 4.66 5.51 29.93
N ASP A 459 5.08 4.75 28.92
CA ASP A 459 6.47 4.69 28.49
C ASP A 459 6.69 5.73 27.37
N SER A 460 7.26 6.88 27.75
CA SER A 460 7.50 8.00 26.84
C SER A 460 8.51 7.65 25.77
N GLU A 461 9.53 6.82 26.08
CA GLU A 461 10.55 6.45 25.10
C GLU A 461 9.97 5.51 24.05
N LEU A 462 9.25 4.48 24.45
CA LEU A 462 8.57 3.58 23.52
C LEU A 462 7.64 4.37 22.60
N TYR A 463 6.87 5.31 23.14
CA TYR A 463 5.94 6.10 22.32
C TYR A 463 6.68 7.02 21.34
N VAL A 464 7.78 7.66 21.73
CA VAL A 464 8.63 8.45 20.82
C VAL A 464 9.17 7.57 19.70
N ARG A 465 9.79 6.41 20.03
CA ARG A 465 10.36 5.51 19.01
C ARG A 465 9.31 4.95 18.07
N TRP A 466 8.12 4.64 18.56
CA TRP A 466 7.01 4.22 17.71
C TRP A 466 6.49 5.35 16.80
N THR A 467 6.41 6.57 17.32
CA THR A 467 6.09 7.77 16.53
C THR A 467 7.12 8.01 15.42
N GLN A 468 8.39 7.82 15.70
CA GLN A 468 9.48 7.94 14.72
C GLN A 468 9.33 6.90 13.61
N PHE A 469 9.02 5.65 13.93
CA PHE A 469 8.68 4.63 12.93
C PHE A 469 7.45 5.04 12.10
N GLY A 470 6.38 5.49 12.74
CA GLY A 470 5.16 5.97 12.05
C GLY A 470 5.42 7.15 11.12
N ALA A 471 6.35 8.07 11.49
CA ALA A 471 6.70 9.22 10.66
C ALA A 471 7.36 8.83 9.32
N LEU A 472 8.07 7.70 9.28
CA LEU A 472 8.75 7.17 8.10
C LEU A 472 8.06 5.88 7.57
N SER A 473 6.74 5.82 7.65
CA SER A 473 5.89 4.76 7.10
C SER A 473 4.80 5.35 6.18
N SER A 474 3.88 4.53 5.69
CA SER A 474 2.82 5.00 4.78
C SER A 474 1.87 6.02 5.43
N THR A 475 1.57 5.87 6.71
CA THR A 475 0.63 6.72 7.47
C THR A 475 1.08 6.82 8.92
N LEU A 476 1.00 7.99 9.53
CA LEU A 476 1.21 8.19 10.97
C LEU A 476 -0.13 8.33 11.67
N ARG A 477 -0.67 7.22 12.17
CA ARG A 477 -1.90 7.20 12.97
C ARG A 477 -1.57 6.85 14.41
N VAL A 478 -1.78 7.77 15.35
CA VAL A 478 -1.69 7.44 16.77
C VAL A 478 -3.00 6.86 17.26
N HIS A 479 -2.92 5.84 18.11
CA HIS A 479 -4.10 5.20 18.72
C HIS A 479 -3.79 4.68 20.12
N SER A 480 -4.83 4.56 20.95
CA SER A 480 -4.80 3.87 22.23
C SER A 480 -6.20 3.56 22.71
N ALA A 481 -6.31 2.63 23.67
CA ALA A 481 -7.51 2.42 24.46
C ALA A 481 -7.31 2.88 25.91
N GLY A 482 -8.41 3.20 26.58
CA GLY A 482 -8.41 3.47 28.02
C GLY A 482 -7.73 4.79 28.43
N PRO A 483 -7.05 4.83 29.60
CA PRO A 483 -6.65 6.08 30.23
C PRO A 483 -5.44 6.76 29.58
N VAL A 484 -4.61 6.05 28.82
CA VAL A 484 -3.43 6.65 28.21
C VAL A 484 -3.78 7.38 26.93
N ASP A 485 -3.51 8.67 26.92
CA ASP A 485 -3.78 9.57 25.80
C ASP A 485 -2.51 9.77 24.97
N ARG A 486 -2.65 9.64 23.64
CA ARG A 486 -1.54 9.77 22.70
C ARG A 486 -1.36 11.20 22.14
N ARG A 487 -2.05 12.19 22.70
CA ARG A 487 -1.75 13.59 22.37
C ARG A 487 -0.30 13.91 22.76
N PRO A 488 0.59 14.29 21.84
CA PRO A 488 2.02 14.42 22.13
C PRO A 488 2.36 15.39 23.26
N TRP A 489 1.61 16.49 23.37
CA TRP A 489 1.83 17.55 24.39
C TRP A 489 1.46 17.17 25.82
N LEU A 490 0.93 15.98 26.04
CA LEU A 490 0.62 15.46 27.39
C LEU A 490 1.75 14.61 27.97
N TRP A 491 2.84 14.45 27.25
CA TRP A 491 3.97 13.58 27.62
C TRP A 491 5.12 14.42 28.23
N ASP A 492 6.28 13.79 28.48
CA ASP A 492 7.45 14.49 29.03
C ASP A 492 7.98 15.51 28.02
N ASP A 493 8.51 16.65 28.46
CA ASP A 493 8.98 17.75 27.59
C ASP A 493 9.96 17.28 26.51
N TRP A 494 10.94 16.46 26.89
CA TRP A 494 11.89 15.88 25.93
C TRP A 494 11.21 14.95 24.89
N ALA A 495 10.13 14.26 25.28
CA ALA A 495 9.35 13.42 24.38
C ALA A 495 8.51 14.26 23.43
N ILE A 496 7.92 15.37 23.91
CA ILE A 496 7.19 16.34 23.07
C ILE A 496 8.10 16.85 21.95
N ASP A 497 9.31 17.28 22.31
CA ASP A 497 10.26 17.84 21.33
C ASP A 497 10.73 16.78 20.30
N ALA A 498 11.01 15.57 20.75
CA ALA A 498 11.40 14.47 19.89
C ALA A 498 10.25 14.08 18.93
N MET A 499 9.01 13.97 19.42
CA MET A 499 7.85 13.70 18.60
C MET A 499 7.56 14.84 17.60
N ARG A 500 7.64 16.13 18.06
CA ARG A 500 7.44 17.26 17.14
C ARG A 500 8.40 17.22 15.97
N LYS A 501 9.69 16.92 16.19
CA LYS A 501 10.66 16.73 15.12
C LYS A 501 10.26 15.62 14.15
N ALA A 502 9.74 14.49 14.64
CA ALA A 502 9.29 13.38 13.81
C ALA A 502 8.06 13.74 12.95
N TYR A 503 7.09 14.42 13.55
CA TYR A 503 5.89 14.91 12.84
C TYR A 503 6.23 15.96 11.77
N HIS A 504 7.12 16.91 12.10
CA HIS A 504 7.58 17.92 11.14
C HIS A 504 8.36 17.27 10.00
N LEU A 505 9.27 16.34 10.29
CA LEU A 505 10.01 15.59 9.28
C LEU A 505 9.07 14.87 8.31
N ARG A 506 8.00 14.23 8.83
CA ARG A 506 6.98 13.60 7.96
C ARG A 506 6.34 14.63 7.05
N SER A 507 5.92 15.77 7.58
CA SER A 507 5.32 16.85 6.78
C SER A 507 6.27 17.36 5.71
N GLU A 508 7.55 17.53 6.03
CA GLU A 508 8.57 17.97 5.08
C GLU A 508 8.86 16.92 3.99
N LEU A 509 8.87 15.63 4.33
CA LEU A 509 9.08 14.52 3.39
C LEU A 509 7.81 14.10 2.64
N PHE A 510 6.68 14.71 2.90
CA PHE A 510 5.40 14.28 2.35
C PHE A 510 5.36 14.25 0.81
N PRO A 511 5.98 15.19 0.06
CA PRO A 511 6.09 15.11 -1.39
C PRO A 511 6.80 13.83 -1.88
N TYR A 512 7.84 13.41 -1.18
CA TYR A 512 8.55 12.17 -1.46
C TYR A 512 7.68 10.93 -1.16
N ILE A 513 7.00 10.92 -0.01
CA ILE A 513 6.10 9.83 0.40
C ILE A 513 4.95 9.69 -0.61
N TYR A 514 4.29 10.78 -0.97
CA TYR A 514 3.15 10.73 -1.91
C TYR A 514 3.58 10.35 -3.34
N THR A 515 4.78 10.78 -3.77
CA THR A 515 5.38 10.31 -5.02
C THR A 515 5.60 8.79 -4.99
N SER A 516 6.06 8.24 -3.87
CA SER A 516 6.27 6.79 -3.71
C SER A 516 4.96 6.01 -3.65
N VAL A 517 3.87 6.61 -3.15
CA VAL A 517 2.50 6.04 -3.28
C VAL A 517 2.12 5.92 -4.76
N ARG A 518 2.39 6.94 -5.58
CA ARG A 518 2.16 6.89 -7.02
C ARG A 518 3.00 5.81 -7.69
N GLN A 519 4.26 5.66 -7.32
CA GLN A 519 5.12 4.60 -7.85
C GLN A 519 4.56 3.21 -7.50
N THR A 520 4.07 3.01 -6.26
CA THR A 520 3.41 1.76 -5.86
C THR A 520 2.18 1.49 -6.72
N HIS A 521 1.35 2.50 -6.98
CA HIS A 521 0.20 2.39 -7.88
C HIS A 521 0.61 1.96 -9.31
N GLU A 522 1.67 2.54 -9.86
CA GLU A 522 2.10 2.26 -11.25
C GLU A 522 2.83 0.92 -11.39
N THR A 523 3.54 0.48 -10.35
CA THR A 523 4.50 -0.64 -10.44
C THR A 523 4.21 -1.82 -9.53
N MET A 524 3.34 -1.66 -8.54
CA MET A 524 3.12 -2.60 -7.43
C MET A 524 4.36 -2.82 -6.53
N VAL A 525 5.43 -2.04 -6.71
CA VAL A 525 6.59 -2.06 -5.79
C VAL A 525 6.21 -1.30 -4.52
N PRO A 526 6.31 -1.94 -3.33
CA PRO A 526 5.82 -1.33 -2.10
C PRO A 526 6.58 -0.05 -1.73
N LEU A 527 5.84 0.95 -1.21
CA LEU A 527 6.42 2.16 -0.63
C LEU A 527 7.42 1.84 0.49
N THR A 528 7.01 0.98 1.43
CA THR A 528 7.87 0.41 2.48
C THR A 528 8.14 -1.05 2.12
N ARG A 529 9.41 -1.41 1.94
CA ARG A 529 9.74 -2.75 1.47
C ARG A 529 11.03 -3.31 2.08
N ALA A 530 11.04 -4.61 2.27
CA ALA A 530 12.23 -5.31 2.73
C ALA A 530 13.38 -5.18 1.72
N MET A 531 14.60 -5.18 2.23
CA MET A 531 15.81 -4.94 1.43
C MET A 531 15.96 -5.92 0.26
N TYR A 532 15.51 -7.16 0.40
CA TYR A 532 15.62 -8.19 -0.65
C TYR A 532 14.80 -7.88 -1.92
N ILE A 533 13.82 -7.01 -1.86
CA ILE A 533 13.07 -6.60 -3.07
C ILE A 533 13.99 -5.89 -4.08
N ASP A 534 14.94 -5.10 -3.59
CA ASP A 534 15.90 -4.38 -4.42
C ASP A 534 17.26 -5.05 -4.51
N TYR A 535 17.64 -5.85 -3.50
CA TYR A 535 18.95 -6.50 -3.40
C TYR A 535 18.83 -8.03 -3.21
N PRO A 536 18.13 -8.74 -4.13
CA PRO A 536 17.83 -10.17 -3.95
C PRO A 536 19.05 -11.08 -3.98
N SER A 537 20.15 -10.65 -4.60
CA SER A 537 21.42 -11.40 -4.67
C SER A 537 22.26 -11.35 -3.37
N SER A 538 21.92 -10.46 -2.45
CA SER A 538 22.64 -10.32 -1.18
C SER A 538 21.97 -11.10 -0.04
N GLU A 539 22.67 -12.05 0.59
CA GLU A 539 22.17 -12.77 1.76
C GLU A 539 21.88 -11.85 2.95
N LYS A 540 22.58 -10.73 3.06
CA LYS A 540 22.34 -9.72 4.10
C LYS A 540 20.97 -9.06 3.98
N SER A 541 20.44 -8.92 2.77
CA SER A 541 19.12 -8.33 2.54
C SER A 541 17.98 -9.14 3.18
N TYR A 542 18.14 -10.46 3.31
CA TYR A 542 17.19 -11.38 3.96
C TYR A 542 17.38 -11.48 5.48
N SER A 543 18.52 -11.06 5.99
CA SER A 543 18.86 -11.15 7.42
C SER A 543 18.85 -9.81 8.15
N SER A 544 18.28 -8.76 7.54
CA SER A 544 18.20 -7.41 8.10
C SER A 544 16.74 -6.94 8.30
N PRO A 545 15.90 -7.65 9.10
CA PRO A 545 14.47 -7.37 9.23
C PRO A 545 14.15 -6.07 9.98
N GLY A 546 15.12 -5.49 10.71
CA GLY A 546 14.97 -4.23 11.44
C GLY A 546 15.14 -2.97 10.58
N GLN A 547 15.31 -3.12 9.26
CA GLN A 547 15.45 -2.01 8.32
C GLN A 547 14.62 -2.24 7.06
N TYR A 548 14.27 -1.17 6.37
CA TYR A 548 13.51 -1.23 5.12
C TYR A 548 13.85 -0.06 4.20
N LEU A 549 13.52 -0.20 2.92
CA LEU A 549 13.47 0.92 1.99
C LEU A 549 12.14 1.66 2.11
N LEU A 550 12.20 2.97 2.23
CA LEU A 550 11.08 3.90 2.07
C LEU A 550 11.24 4.60 0.72
N GLY A 551 10.42 4.23 -0.27
CA GLY A 551 10.65 4.59 -1.66
C GLY A 551 12.00 4.06 -2.16
N ASP A 552 12.56 4.67 -3.20
CA ASP A 552 13.79 4.18 -3.83
C ASP A 552 15.09 4.71 -3.18
N ASN A 553 14.98 5.80 -2.41
CA ASN A 553 16.16 6.59 -2.03
C ASN A 553 16.40 6.73 -0.53
N ILE A 554 15.61 6.06 0.31
CA ILE A 554 15.76 6.13 1.77
C ILE A 554 15.82 4.72 2.37
N ILE A 555 16.90 4.41 3.13
CA ILE A 555 16.94 3.28 4.06
C ILE A 555 16.52 3.80 5.43
N VAL A 556 15.57 3.16 6.08
CA VAL A 556 15.12 3.46 7.44
C VAL A 556 15.47 2.29 8.35
N ALA A 557 16.07 2.58 9.50
CA ALA A 557 16.38 1.60 10.53
C ALA A 557 15.86 2.09 11.90
N PRO A 558 14.56 1.91 12.19
CA PRO A 558 13.95 2.41 13.41
C PRO A 558 14.59 1.82 14.66
N ILE A 559 14.75 2.63 15.70
CA ILE A 559 15.14 2.14 17.01
C ILE A 559 13.94 1.44 17.66
N ALA A 560 14.12 0.17 18.01
CA ALA A 560 13.12 -0.65 18.70
C ALA A 560 13.71 -1.22 20.03
N SER A 561 14.51 -0.44 20.73
CA SER A 561 15.12 -0.78 22.02
C SER A 561 15.29 0.45 22.89
N VAL A 562 15.36 0.23 24.20
CA VAL A 562 15.58 1.28 25.20
C VAL A 562 16.98 1.90 25.04
N GLY A 563 17.04 3.22 25.07
CA GLY A 563 18.28 3.98 25.07
C GLY A 563 18.91 4.15 26.47
N THR A 564 20.11 4.71 26.50
CA THR A 564 20.88 4.94 27.72
C THR A 564 21.28 6.40 27.88
N GLY A 565 21.52 6.82 29.12
CA GLY A 565 21.93 8.19 29.44
C GLY A 565 20.79 9.22 29.35
N ALA A 566 21.13 10.49 29.54
CA ALA A 566 20.17 11.58 29.52
C ALA A 566 19.51 11.77 28.14
N ASP A 567 20.29 11.59 27.09
CA ASP A 567 19.83 11.72 25.68
C ASP A 567 19.18 10.43 25.14
N ARG A 568 19.02 9.39 25.99
CA ARG A 568 18.44 8.09 25.64
C ARG A 568 19.01 7.55 24.32
N VAL A 569 20.34 7.52 24.25
CA VAL A 569 21.04 7.05 23.05
C VAL A 569 20.86 5.54 22.94
N ALA A 570 20.27 5.11 21.83
CA ALA A 570 20.16 3.70 21.48
C ALA A 570 20.97 3.38 20.23
N THR A 571 21.26 2.09 20.03
CA THR A 571 22.07 1.60 18.91
C THR A 571 21.23 0.67 18.05
N VAL A 572 21.34 0.81 16.73
CA VAL A 572 20.77 -0.11 15.75
C VAL A 572 21.83 -0.56 14.76
N LYS A 573 21.75 -1.82 14.33
CA LYS A 573 22.58 -2.34 13.24
C LYS A 573 21.92 -2.04 11.91
N VAL A 574 22.73 -1.52 10.97
CA VAL A 574 22.25 -1.15 9.63
C VAL A 574 23.20 -1.74 8.60
N TRP A 575 22.66 -2.53 7.70
CA TRP A 575 23.37 -3.00 6.53
C TRP A 575 23.18 -2.02 5.37
N ILE A 576 24.28 -1.59 4.76
CA ILE A 576 24.30 -0.73 3.58
C ILE A 576 24.60 -1.60 2.35
N PRO A 577 23.77 -1.55 1.29
CA PRO A 577 23.92 -2.40 0.10
C PRO A 577 25.23 -2.17 -0.66
N ASP A 578 25.75 -3.24 -1.28
CA ASP A 578 26.98 -3.20 -2.07
C ASP A 578 26.90 -2.24 -3.26
N GLY A 579 28.04 -1.65 -3.62
CA GLY A 579 28.19 -0.81 -4.82
C GLY A 579 27.60 0.60 -4.72
N GLU A 580 27.06 0.96 -3.56
CA GLU A 580 26.39 2.25 -3.35
C GLU A 580 26.98 2.99 -2.15
N LYS A 581 26.79 4.31 -2.11
CA LYS A 581 27.10 5.16 -0.97
C LYS A 581 25.81 5.75 -0.44
N TRP A 582 25.66 5.74 0.90
CA TRP A 582 24.51 6.29 1.57
C TRP A 582 24.94 7.32 2.61
N TYR A 583 24.10 8.29 2.89
CA TYR A 583 24.42 9.38 3.80
C TYR A 583 23.41 9.44 4.94
N GLY A 584 23.89 9.47 6.16
CA GLY A 584 23.04 9.71 7.32
C GLY A 584 22.37 11.09 7.23
N TYR A 585 21.06 11.13 7.42
CA TYR A 585 20.30 12.38 7.25
C TYR A 585 20.69 13.46 8.25
N TYR A 586 20.95 13.08 9.49
CA TYR A 586 21.27 14.02 10.57
C TYR A 586 22.74 14.39 10.65
N ASP A 587 23.64 13.43 10.46
CA ASP A 587 25.06 13.60 10.63
C ASP A 587 25.81 13.91 9.33
N GLY A 588 25.16 13.73 8.17
CA GLY A 588 25.76 13.89 6.85
C GLY A 588 26.92 12.93 6.57
N LYS A 589 27.15 11.96 7.44
CA LYS A 589 28.26 10.99 7.30
C LYS A 589 27.98 10.05 6.12
N CYS A 590 29.04 9.78 5.35
CA CYS A 590 29.01 8.81 4.27
C CYS A 590 29.19 7.38 4.85
N TYR A 591 28.35 6.47 4.41
CA TYR A 591 28.39 5.05 4.71
C TYR A 591 28.64 4.29 3.40
N ASP A 592 29.74 3.58 3.35
CA ASP A 592 30.13 2.77 2.20
C ASP A 592 29.33 1.47 2.15
N GLY A 593 28.97 1.04 0.94
CA GLY A 593 28.23 -0.18 0.72
C GLY A 593 28.98 -1.46 1.06
N GLY A 594 28.23 -2.57 1.18
CA GLY A 594 28.76 -3.90 1.49
C GLY A 594 29.08 -4.14 2.96
N GLN A 595 28.71 -3.20 3.85
CA GLN A 595 29.09 -3.24 5.27
C GLN A 595 27.86 -3.12 6.18
N GLU A 596 28.02 -3.61 7.41
CA GLU A 596 27.09 -3.42 8.51
C GLU A 596 27.68 -2.42 9.51
N TYR A 597 26.89 -1.46 9.92
CA TYR A 597 27.28 -0.41 10.85
C TYR A 597 26.45 -0.45 12.13
N GLU A 598 27.08 -0.19 13.26
CA GLU A 598 26.39 0.15 14.50
C GLU A 598 26.15 1.67 14.53
N VAL A 599 24.89 2.07 14.38
CA VAL A 599 24.48 3.47 14.35
C VAL A 599 23.85 3.84 15.68
N LYS A 600 24.37 4.89 16.31
CA LYS A 600 23.85 5.45 17.55
C LYS A 600 22.98 6.65 17.25
N ALA A 601 21.83 6.73 17.88
CA ALA A 601 20.89 7.85 17.74
C ALA A 601 20.34 8.28 19.11
N ALA A 602 20.37 9.58 19.37
CA ALA A 602 19.66 10.19 20.48
C ALA A 602 18.15 10.07 20.31
N ILE A 603 17.39 10.37 21.35
CA ILE A 603 15.93 10.18 21.34
C ILE A 603 15.22 11.01 20.27
N ASP A 604 15.76 12.13 19.86
CA ASP A 604 15.19 13.04 18.87
C ASP A 604 15.66 12.76 17.43
N GLN A 605 16.39 11.65 17.20
CA GLN A 605 16.93 11.24 15.92
C GLN A 605 16.39 9.88 15.51
N ILE A 606 16.11 9.76 14.21
CA ILE A 606 15.71 8.50 13.56
C ILE A 606 16.86 8.06 12.67
N PRO A 607 17.45 6.89 12.83
CA PRO A 607 18.44 6.39 11.88
C PRO A 607 17.81 6.16 10.51
N PHE A 608 18.09 7.06 9.55
CA PHE A 608 17.75 6.86 8.16
C PHE A 608 18.81 7.49 7.24
N PHE A 609 18.93 6.91 6.05
CA PHE A 609 20.05 7.14 5.15
C PHE A 609 19.51 7.45 3.75
N ILE A 610 20.16 8.38 3.09
CA ILE A 610 19.79 8.84 1.75
C ILE A 610 20.80 8.32 0.75
N ARG A 611 20.35 7.77 -0.36
CA ARG A 611 21.19 7.30 -1.45
C ARG A 611 22.02 8.45 -2.02
N GLY A 612 23.31 8.25 -2.22
CA GLY A 612 24.21 9.24 -2.82
C GLY A 612 23.75 9.58 -4.25
N GLY A 613 23.70 10.89 -4.54
CA GLY A 613 23.23 11.43 -5.81
C GLY A 613 21.70 11.54 -5.92
N ALA A 614 20.93 10.89 -5.07
CA ALA A 614 19.48 11.05 -5.10
C ALA A 614 19.05 12.44 -4.62
N VAL A 615 18.02 13.00 -5.26
CA VAL A 615 17.39 14.22 -4.84
C VAL A 615 16.11 13.90 -4.09
N LEU A 616 15.98 14.34 -2.84
CA LEU A 616 14.73 14.21 -2.09
C LEU A 616 13.84 15.45 -2.36
N PRO A 617 12.69 15.28 -3.01
CA PRO A 617 11.69 16.33 -3.07
C PRO A 617 11.01 16.48 -1.71
N MET A 618 11.10 17.68 -1.15
CA MET A 618 10.57 18.05 0.15
C MET A 618 9.76 19.34 0.06
N GLN A 619 9.07 19.69 1.13
CA GLN A 619 8.36 20.97 1.28
C GLN A 619 8.68 21.58 2.67
N PRO A 620 8.39 22.86 2.90
CA PRO A 620 8.34 23.39 4.26
C PRO A 620 7.27 22.67 5.08
N TYR A 621 7.44 22.66 6.40
CA TYR A 621 6.40 22.15 7.29
C TYR A 621 5.03 22.75 6.98
N THR A 622 4.01 21.91 6.95
CA THR A 622 2.61 22.31 6.85
C THR A 622 1.75 21.52 7.81
N ARG A 623 0.70 22.12 8.32
CA ARG A 623 -0.23 21.51 9.27
C ARG A 623 -1.22 20.56 8.60
N ARG A 624 -1.43 20.69 7.28
CA ARG A 624 -2.39 19.91 6.47
C ARG A 624 -1.69 19.40 5.22
N MET A 625 -1.13 18.21 5.30
CA MET A 625 -0.42 17.62 4.17
C MET A 625 -1.37 17.19 3.05
N GLY A 626 -2.58 16.75 3.40
CA GLY A 626 -3.57 16.24 2.47
C GLY A 626 -4.10 17.28 1.46
N THR A 627 -4.16 18.54 1.85
CA THR A 627 -4.75 19.61 1.03
C THR A 627 -3.74 20.65 0.55
N SER A 628 -2.52 20.67 1.12
CA SER A 628 -1.50 21.66 0.75
C SER A 628 -0.95 21.45 -0.66
N GLN A 629 -0.76 22.56 -1.38
CA GLN A 629 -0.01 22.60 -2.63
C GLN A 629 1.45 22.96 -2.38
N ILE A 630 2.35 22.46 -3.24
CA ILE A 630 3.79 22.70 -3.08
C ILE A 630 4.17 24.05 -3.71
N GLU A 631 4.01 25.12 -2.93
CA GLU A 631 4.44 26.48 -3.34
C GLU A 631 5.97 26.66 -3.21
N THR A 632 6.58 25.95 -2.30
CA THR A 632 8.04 25.89 -2.14
C THR A 632 8.49 24.43 -2.24
N LEU A 633 9.22 24.12 -3.30
CA LEU A 633 9.86 22.83 -3.48
C LEU A 633 11.28 22.87 -2.94
N ARG A 634 11.56 22.10 -1.93
CA ARG A 634 12.89 21.85 -1.39
C ARG A 634 13.45 20.58 -2.02
N CYS A 635 14.64 20.67 -2.57
CA CYS A 635 15.37 19.54 -3.20
C CYS A 635 16.63 19.30 -2.39
N ARG A 636 16.66 18.27 -1.55
CA ARG A 636 17.83 17.92 -0.75
C ARG A 636 18.66 16.86 -1.47
N LEU A 637 19.93 17.17 -1.71
CA LEU A 637 20.87 16.34 -2.48
C LEU A 637 22.12 16.05 -1.68
N TYR A 638 22.45 14.78 -1.52
CA TYR A 638 23.72 14.32 -0.97
C TYR A 638 24.74 13.99 -2.08
N PRO A 639 26.04 14.01 -1.76
CA PRO A 639 27.09 13.79 -2.76
C PRO A 639 26.92 12.50 -3.55
N SER A 640 27.16 12.55 -4.87
CA SER A 640 27.38 11.38 -5.70
C SER A 640 28.82 11.33 -6.17
N TYR A 641 29.42 10.17 -6.13
CA TYR A 641 30.73 9.93 -6.72
C TYR A 641 30.64 9.16 -8.05
N ASN A 642 29.42 8.79 -8.44
CA ASN A 642 29.17 8.14 -9.74
C ASN A 642 29.01 9.22 -10.83
N GLU A 643 29.54 8.93 -12.00
CA GLU A 643 29.38 9.80 -13.18
C GLU A 643 27.99 9.66 -13.82
N ASP A 644 27.25 8.63 -13.44
CA ASP A 644 25.89 8.38 -13.94
C ASP A 644 24.91 9.44 -13.44
N GLU A 645 23.96 9.81 -14.30
CA GLU A 645 22.89 10.72 -13.95
C GLU A 645 21.87 9.99 -13.05
N THR A 646 21.59 10.58 -11.88
CA THR A 646 20.50 10.15 -11.00
C THR A 646 19.28 11.02 -11.26
N VAL A 647 18.11 10.38 -11.44
CA VAL A 647 16.84 11.08 -11.69
C VAL A 647 15.84 10.74 -10.61
N THR A 648 15.25 11.75 -9.99
CA THR A 648 14.14 11.61 -9.04
C THR A 648 12.90 12.31 -9.59
N MET A 649 11.75 11.65 -9.49
CA MET A 649 10.45 12.20 -9.86
C MET A 649 9.78 12.85 -8.64
N LEU A 650 9.11 13.97 -8.84
CA LEU A 650 8.06 14.50 -8.00
C LEU A 650 6.73 14.32 -8.72
N TYR A 651 5.75 13.67 -8.07
CA TYR A 651 4.39 13.52 -8.55
C TYR A 651 3.43 14.44 -7.78
N GLU A 652 2.50 15.06 -8.48
CA GLU A 652 1.49 15.95 -7.92
C GLU A 652 0.15 15.76 -8.66
N ASP A 653 -0.95 15.81 -7.92
CA ASP A 653 -2.32 15.83 -8.41
C ASP A 653 -3.23 16.57 -7.42
N ASP A 654 -4.55 16.55 -7.62
CA ASP A 654 -5.50 17.20 -6.70
C ASP A 654 -5.61 16.50 -5.33
N GLY A 655 -5.12 15.27 -5.22
CA GLY A 655 -5.13 14.47 -4.00
C GLY A 655 -6.47 13.86 -3.62
N LEU A 656 -7.53 14.06 -4.40
CA LEU A 656 -8.89 13.74 -3.99
C LEU A 656 -9.70 12.98 -5.05
N THR A 657 -9.66 13.44 -6.30
CA THR A 657 -10.53 12.91 -7.37
C THR A 657 -9.85 11.80 -8.18
N ARG A 658 -10.65 11.08 -8.98
CA ARG A 658 -10.16 10.08 -9.94
C ARG A 658 -9.65 10.68 -11.25
N GLU A 659 -9.58 11.99 -11.38
CA GLU A 659 -9.12 12.64 -12.61
C GLU A 659 -7.68 12.27 -12.97
N TYR A 660 -6.86 11.83 -11.99
CA TYR A 660 -5.53 11.27 -12.28
C TYR A 660 -5.56 10.06 -13.24
N GLU A 661 -6.65 9.30 -13.27
CA GLU A 661 -6.84 8.14 -14.18
C GLU A 661 -6.94 8.59 -15.66
N THR A 662 -7.39 9.81 -15.88
CA THR A 662 -7.52 10.42 -17.21
C THR A 662 -6.40 11.42 -17.54
N GLY A 663 -5.35 11.46 -16.71
CA GLY A 663 -4.15 12.25 -16.98
C GLY A 663 -4.08 13.61 -16.26
N ALA A 664 -5.01 13.94 -15.36
CA ALA A 664 -4.97 15.16 -14.56
C ALA A 664 -3.98 15.04 -13.39
N PHE A 665 -2.70 15.05 -13.70
CA PHE A 665 -1.59 15.03 -12.77
C PHE A 665 -0.36 15.70 -13.38
N ALA A 666 0.64 15.98 -12.56
CA ALA A 666 1.91 16.53 -12.99
C ALA A 666 3.11 15.73 -12.49
N LYS A 667 4.16 15.68 -13.29
CA LYS A 667 5.46 15.09 -12.95
C LYS A 667 6.57 16.11 -13.17
N THR A 668 7.42 16.29 -12.16
CA THR A 668 8.64 17.09 -12.26
C THR A 668 9.84 16.19 -12.02
N PHE A 669 10.74 16.11 -12.99
CA PHE A 669 11.96 15.33 -12.86
C PHE A 669 13.12 16.22 -12.42
N VAL A 670 13.82 15.82 -11.37
CA VAL A 670 15.03 16.49 -10.88
C VAL A 670 16.18 15.52 -11.04
N SER A 671 17.22 15.93 -11.77
CA SER A 671 18.40 15.12 -11.99
C SER A 671 19.65 15.74 -11.39
N SER A 672 20.59 14.85 -11.02
CA SER A 672 21.93 15.23 -10.59
C SER A 672 22.99 14.34 -11.27
N GLN A 673 24.10 14.94 -11.64
CA GLN A 673 25.24 14.24 -12.24
C GLN A 673 26.54 14.95 -11.86
N CYS A 674 27.56 14.20 -11.47
CA CYS A 674 28.89 14.74 -11.16
C CYS A 674 29.91 14.22 -12.18
N GLN A 675 30.31 15.06 -13.14
CA GLN A 675 31.31 14.71 -14.15
C GLN A 675 32.47 15.74 -14.18
N ASN A 676 33.70 15.25 -14.29
CA ASN A 676 34.90 16.08 -14.36
C ASN A 676 34.98 17.15 -13.26
N GLY A 677 34.58 16.82 -12.03
CA GLY A 677 34.58 17.74 -10.88
C GLY A 677 33.49 18.82 -10.93
N VAL A 678 32.49 18.66 -11.80
CA VAL A 678 31.34 19.55 -11.89
C VAL A 678 30.06 18.77 -11.57
N LEU A 679 29.39 19.14 -10.48
CA LEU A 679 28.04 18.69 -10.15
C LEU A 679 27.03 19.56 -10.90
N THR A 680 26.22 18.96 -11.75
CA THR A 680 25.10 19.60 -12.42
C THR A 680 23.80 19.10 -11.82
N VAL A 681 22.98 20.00 -11.31
CA VAL A 681 21.61 19.73 -10.84
C VAL A 681 20.65 20.40 -11.80
N LYS A 682 19.68 19.63 -12.32
CA LYS A 682 18.68 20.13 -13.26
C LYS A 682 17.28 19.84 -12.74
N ILE A 683 16.48 20.87 -12.57
CA ILE A 683 15.04 20.77 -12.34
C ILE A 683 14.37 20.95 -13.70
N ASN A 684 13.79 19.88 -14.24
CA ASN A 684 13.15 19.88 -15.56
C ASN A 684 11.81 20.64 -15.52
N PRO A 685 11.32 21.12 -16.68
CA PRO A 685 9.95 21.62 -16.78
C PRO A 685 8.96 20.55 -16.28
N THR A 686 8.01 20.97 -15.48
CA THR A 686 6.91 20.10 -15.03
C THR A 686 6.06 19.66 -16.22
N GLU A 687 5.81 18.39 -16.37
CA GLU A 687 4.94 17.78 -17.37
C GLU A 687 3.54 17.53 -16.79
N GLY A 688 2.49 17.64 -17.60
CA GLY A 688 1.11 17.44 -17.16
C GLY A 688 0.53 18.62 -16.36
N THR A 689 -0.75 18.53 -16.02
CA THR A 689 -1.48 19.59 -15.30
C THR A 689 -2.64 18.99 -14.50
N PHE A 690 -3.04 19.67 -13.42
CA PHE A 690 -4.19 19.30 -12.59
C PHE A 690 -4.83 20.55 -11.97
N ALA A 691 -6.04 20.42 -11.45
CA ALA A 691 -6.76 21.54 -10.82
C ALA A 691 -6.03 22.02 -9.54
N GLY A 692 -5.76 23.33 -9.44
CA GLY A 692 -5.06 23.92 -8.31
C GLY A 692 -3.52 23.89 -8.41
N GLN A 693 -2.96 23.40 -9.51
CA GLN A 693 -1.51 23.43 -9.72
C GLN A 693 -0.94 24.84 -9.69
N PRO A 694 0.12 25.13 -8.90
CA PRO A 694 0.75 26.44 -8.92
C PRO A 694 1.47 26.68 -10.27
N GLU A 695 1.36 27.88 -10.83
CA GLU A 695 2.10 28.29 -12.06
C GLU A 695 3.56 28.60 -11.80
N THR A 696 3.86 29.06 -10.60
CA THR A 696 5.22 29.38 -10.14
C THR A 696 5.45 28.85 -8.75
N ARG A 697 6.71 28.52 -8.44
CA ARG A 697 7.09 28.13 -7.08
C ARG A 697 8.48 28.66 -6.69
N THR A 698 8.73 28.73 -5.41
CA THR A 698 10.08 28.88 -4.88
C THR A 698 10.78 27.55 -4.92
N LEU A 699 12.01 27.52 -5.46
CA LEU A 699 12.85 26.34 -5.47
C LEU A 699 14.01 26.54 -4.52
N VAL A 700 14.27 25.55 -3.65
CA VAL A 700 15.37 25.58 -2.70
C VAL A 700 16.19 24.29 -2.89
N LEU A 701 17.42 24.42 -3.40
CA LEU A 701 18.35 23.30 -3.44
C LEU A 701 19.15 23.30 -2.13
N GLU A 702 19.13 22.19 -1.41
CA GLU A 702 19.85 21.95 -0.16
C GLU A 702 20.99 20.98 -0.41
N LEU A 703 22.21 21.39 -0.09
CA LEU A 703 23.45 20.66 -0.37
C LEU A 703 24.24 20.45 0.94
N PRO A 704 23.92 19.40 1.72
CA PRO A 704 24.71 19.02 2.89
C PRO A 704 26.12 18.61 2.48
N GLY A 705 27.12 18.99 3.27
CA GLY A 705 28.51 18.59 3.08
C GLY A 705 29.18 19.14 1.81
N LEU A 706 28.60 20.17 1.16
CA LEU A 706 29.23 20.83 0.03
C LEU A 706 30.53 21.51 0.47
N SER A 707 31.60 21.37 -0.33
CA SER A 707 32.89 21.98 -0.07
C SER A 707 32.79 23.50 0.10
N GLU A 708 33.54 24.06 1.05
CA GLU A 708 33.63 25.52 1.23
C GLU A 708 34.22 26.23 0.00
N HIS A 709 35.06 25.52 -0.77
CA HIS A 709 35.68 25.99 -2.00
C HIS A 709 34.82 25.77 -3.25
N ALA A 710 33.62 25.22 -3.10
CA ALA A 710 32.72 25.03 -4.22
C ALA A 710 32.26 26.33 -4.82
N VAL A 711 32.35 26.44 -6.16
CA VAL A 711 31.86 27.60 -6.91
C VAL A 711 30.51 27.26 -7.52
N ILE A 712 29.48 28.00 -7.12
CA ILE A 712 28.10 27.76 -7.52
C ILE A 712 27.68 28.72 -8.63
N LYS A 713 27.30 28.21 -9.78
CA LYS A 713 26.65 28.94 -10.87
C LYS A 713 25.18 28.58 -10.91
N ALA A 714 24.33 29.48 -10.46
CA ALA A 714 22.88 29.32 -10.39
C ALA A 714 22.17 30.35 -11.31
N PRO A 715 20.88 30.20 -11.61
CA PRO A 715 20.06 31.16 -12.36
C PRO A 715 20.14 32.56 -11.74
N ARG A 716 19.91 33.60 -12.57
CA ARG A 716 19.96 35.03 -12.10
C ARG A 716 19.01 35.21 -10.90
N LYS A 717 19.42 36.07 -9.96
CA LYS A 717 18.70 36.42 -8.72
C LYS A 717 18.54 35.23 -7.73
N SER A 718 19.33 34.16 -7.84
CA SER A 718 19.42 33.17 -6.81
C SER A 718 20.13 33.72 -5.58
N LYS A 719 19.61 33.34 -4.38
CA LYS A 719 20.28 33.62 -3.11
C LYS A 719 21.05 32.37 -2.69
N ILE A 720 22.31 32.52 -2.30
CA ILE A 720 23.14 31.43 -1.80
C ILE A 720 23.46 31.73 -0.34
N GLU A 721 23.16 30.76 0.54
CA GLU A 721 23.40 30.86 1.97
C GLU A 721 24.05 29.58 2.46
N ARG A 722 24.95 29.66 3.46
CA ARG A 722 25.55 28.53 4.15
C ARG A 722 25.17 28.61 5.62
N LYS A 723 24.54 27.55 6.11
CA LYS A 723 24.08 27.46 7.48
C LYS A 723 24.12 26.00 7.95
N ASP A 724 24.67 25.75 9.14
CA ASP A 724 24.68 24.44 9.81
C ASP A 724 25.22 23.30 8.92
N GLY A 725 26.30 23.55 8.15
CA GLY A 725 26.92 22.59 7.24
C GLY A 725 26.15 22.32 5.94
N VAL A 726 25.04 23.02 5.70
CA VAL A 726 24.23 22.92 4.49
C VAL A 726 24.34 24.20 3.66
N THR A 727 24.55 24.05 2.37
CA THR A 727 24.48 25.18 1.41
C THR A 727 23.09 25.19 0.78
N TYR A 728 22.43 26.35 0.85
CA TYR A 728 21.11 26.60 0.28
C TYR A 728 21.22 27.47 -0.96
N VAL A 729 20.59 27.04 -2.06
CA VAL A 729 20.45 27.85 -3.29
C VAL A 729 18.96 28.11 -3.50
N THR A 730 18.51 29.30 -3.17
CA THR A 730 17.10 29.71 -3.25
C THR A 730 16.80 30.46 -4.53
N MET A 731 15.81 30.06 -5.27
CA MET A 731 15.32 30.62 -6.53
C MET A 731 13.84 30.98 -6.38
N LEU A 732 13.54 32.27 -6.23
CA LEU A 732 12.17 32.73 -5.97
C LEU A 732 11.33 32.77 -7.24
N LYS A 733 10.05 32.42 -7.14
CA LYS A 733 8.99 32.54 -8.16
C LYS A 733 9.43 32.06 -9.56
N LYS A 734 9.92 30.85 -9.64
CA LYS A 734 10.26 30.21 -10.92
C LYS A 734 9.02 29.60 -11.56
N GLY A 735 8.85 29.82 -12.87
CA GLY A 735 7.82 29.16 -13.66
C GLY A 735 8.03 27.66 -13.64
N ILE A 736 6.99 26.89 -13.32
CA ILE A 736 7.12 25.42 -13.25
C ILE A 736 7.41 24.77 -14.60
N ARG A 737 7.14 25.48 -15.69
CA ARG A 737 7.42 25.04 -17.08
C ARG A 737 8.81 25.44 -17.58
N GLU A 738 9.65 26.01 -16.72
CA GLU A 738 10.99 26.45 -17.05
C GLU A 738 12.05 25.55 -16.42
N ALA A 739 13.01 25.07 -17.21
CA ALA A 739 14.15 24.33 -16.68
C ALA A 739 15.03 25.23 -15.81
N GLN A 740 15.45 24.74 -14.64
CA GLN A 740 16.44 25.42 -13.81
C GLN A 740 17.69 24.54 -13.72
N ILE A 741 18.85 25.12 -14.04
CA ILE A 741 20.14 24.42 -14.06
C ILE A 741 21.09 25.10 -13.08
N ILE A 742 21.64 24.31 -12.16
CA ILE A 742 22.65 24.73 -11.20
C ILE A 742 23.93 23.91 -11.49
N LYS A 743 25.07 24.60 -11.65
CA LYS A 743 26.38 23.95 -11.84
C LYS A 743 27.28 24.32 -10.69
N ILE A 744 27.95 23.33 -10.12
CA ILE A 744 28.80 23.48 -8.96
C ILE A 744 30.16 22.86 -9.27
N THR A 745 31.20 23.70 -9.33
CA THR A 745 32.58 23.27 -9.56
C THR A 745 33.24 22.98 -8.22
N ASN A 746 34.07 21.92 -8.14
CA ASN A 746 34.71 21.43 -6.94
C ASN A 746 33.70 21.16 -5.80
N PRO A 747 32.60 20.39 -6.07
CA PRO A 747 31.52 20.21 -5.11
C PRO A 747 31.97 19.47 -3.85
N TYR A 748 32.96 18.59 -3.97
CA TYR A 748 33.44 17.73 -2.90
C TYR A 748 34.96 17.80 -2.80
N ARG A 749 35.50 17.52 -1.60
CA ARG A 749 36.96 17.46 -1.37
C ARG A 749 37.51 16.09 -1.75
#